data_c0007853b7d82a60e0102320b1d6d39d
#
_entry.id   c0007853b7d82a60e0102320b1d6d39d
#
_cell.length_a   1.000
_cell.length_b   1.000
_cell.length_c   1.000
_cell.angle_alpha   90.00
_cell.angle_beta   90.00
_cell.angle_gamma   90.00
#
_symmetry.space_group_name_H-M   'P 1'
#
loop_
_entity.id
_entity.type
_entity.pdbx_description
1 polymer ?
#
loop_
_entity_poly.entity_id
_entity_poly.type
_entity_poly.pdbx_seq_one_letter_code
_entity_poly.pdbx_strand_id
1 'polypeptide(L)'
;MNKPTILRLIKYLSISSLSLVIAAIVLGGGVFFYYVSKAPSLSESKLVATTSSKIYDNKNQLIADLGSERRVNAQANDIPTDLVKAIVSIEDHRFFDHRGIDTIRILGAFLRNLQSNSLQGGSTLTQQLIKLTYFSTSTSDQTISRKAQEAWLAIQLEQKATKQEILTYYINKVYMSNGNYGMQTAAQNYYGKDLNNLSLPQLALLAGMPQAPNQYDPYSHPEAAQDRRNLVLSEMKNQGYISAEQYEKAVNTPITDGLQSLKSASNYPAYMDNYLKEVINQVEEETGYNLLTTGMDVYTNVDQEAQKHLWDIYNTDEYVAYPDDELQVASTIVDVSNGKVIAQLGARHQSSNVSFGINQAVETNRDWGSTMKPITDYAPALEYGVYDSTATIVHDEPYNYPGTNTPVYNWDRGYFGNITLQYALQQSRNVPAVETLNKVGLNRAKTFLNGLGIDYPSIHYSNAISSNTTESDKKYGASSEKMAAAYAAFANGGTYYKPMYIHKVVFSDGSEKEFSNVGTRAMKETTAYMMTDMMKTVLSYGTGRNAYLAWLPQAGKTGTSNYTDEEIENHIKTSQFVAPDELFAGYTRKYSMAVWTGYSNRLTPLVGNGLTVAAKVYRSMMTYLSEGSNPEDWNIPEGLYRNGEFVFKNGARSTWNSPAPQQPPSTESSSSSSDSSTSQSSSTTPSTNNSTTTNPNNNTQQSNTTPDQQNQNPQPAQP
;
A
#
# COMPACT_ATOMS: atom_id res chain seq x y z
N MET A 1 40.33 45.92 32.19
CA MET A 1 39.30 46.89 31.78
C MET A 1 38.73 47.58 33.03
N ASN A 2 38.68 48.94 33.01
CA ASN A 2 38.14 49.68 34.17
C ASN A 2 36.61 49.47 34.28
N LYS A 3 36.09 49.38 35.53
CA LYS A 3 34.65 49.24 35.84
C LYS A 3 33.70 50.06 34.94
N PRO A 4 33.98 51.37 34.62
CA PRO A 4 33.09 52.14 33.74
C PRO A 4 33.10 51.70 32.27
N THR A 5 34.17 51.10 31.80
CA THR A 5 34.25 50.59 30.43
C THR A 5 33.43 49.29 30.28
N ILE A 6 33.45 48.41 31.29
CA ILE A 6 32.66 47.19 31.33
C ILE A 6 31.15 47.54 31.39
N LEU A 7 30.75 48.50 32.20
CA LEU A 7 29.36 48.94 32.30
C LEU A 7 28.83 49.54 30.96
N ARG A 8 29.66 50.29 30.24
CA ARG A 8 29.31 50.79 28.92
C ARG A 8 29.17 49.66 27.87
N LEU A 9 30.06 48.68 27.93
CA LEU A 9 30.01 47.51 27.03
C LEU A 9 28.72 46.67 27.28
N ILE A 10 28.37 46.41 28.54
CA ILE A 10 27.14 45.72 28.92
C ILE A 10 25.92 46.51 28.44
N LYS A 11 25.88 47.84 28.61
CA LYS A 11 24.80 48.70 28.15
C LYS A 11 24.62 48.65 26.61
N TYR A 12 25.71 48.70 25.85
CA TYR A 12 25.65 48.60 24.38
C TYR A 12 25.24 47.19 23.93
N LEU A 13 25.72 46.12 24.56
CA LEU A 13 25.31 44.76 24.31
C LEU A 13 23.81 44.57 24.62
N SER A 14 23.31 45.11 25.74
CA SER A 14 21.88 45.05 26.09
C SER A 14 21.00 45.77 25.12
N ILE A 15 21.41 47.01 24.64
CA ILE A 15 20.67 47.77 23.64
C ILE A 15 20.70 47.06 22.31
N SER A 16 21.83 46.53 21.90
CA SER A 16 21.97 45.78 20.65
C SER A 16 21.12 44.49 20.68
N SER A 17 21.13 43.74 21.77
CA SER A 17 20.30 42.56 21.98
C SER A 17 18.81 42.93 21.93
N LEU A 18 18.38 43.99 22.61
CA LEU A 18 17.00 44.48 22.59
C LEU A 18 16.56 44.91 21.18
N SER A 19 17.44 45.63 20.46
CA SER A 19 17.17 46.05 19.09
C SER A 19 17.03 44.86 18.13
N LEU A 20 17.83 43.82 18.31
CA LEU A 20 17.76 42.57 17.53
C LEU A 20 16.46 41.79 17.82
N VAL A 21 16.01 41.74 19.08
CA VAL A 21 14.73 41.16 19.47
C VAL A 21 13.57 41.96 18.86
N ILE A 22 13.59 43.29 18.90
CA ILE A 22 12.55 44.12 18.29
C ILE A 22 12.51 43.90 16.79
N ALA A 23 13.66 43.89 16.11
CA ALA A 23 13.75 43.64 14.66
C ALA A 23 13.19 42.26 14.30
N ALA A 24 13.50 41.22 15.10
CA ALA A 24 12.95 39.86 14.94
C ALA A 24 11.42 39.83 15.10
N ILE A 25 10.86 40.55 16.08
CA ILE A 25 9.42 40.67 16.31
C ILE A 25 8.74 41.38 15.13
N VAL A 26 9.32 42.48 14.62
CA VAL A 26 8.74 43.20 13.50
C VAL A 26 8.78 42.35 12.21
N LEU A 27 9.90 41.69 11.95
CA LEU A 27 10.03 40.81 10.80
C LEU A 27 9.07 39.61 10.90
N GLY A 28 9.02 38.96 12.06
CA GLY A 28 8.11 37.84 12.35
C GLY A 28 6.64 38.26 12.22
N GLY A 29 6.30 39.46 12.72
CA GLY A 29 4.96 40.05 12.56
C GLY A 29 4.61 40.29 11.09
N GLY A 30 5.55 40.85 10.31
CA GLY A 30 5.35 41.05 8.87
C GLY A 30 5.11 39.76 8.11
N VAL A 31 5.90 38.73 8.37
CA VAL A 31 5.72 37.39 7.79
C VAL A 31 4.39 36.76 8.24
N PHE A 32 4.02 36.90 9.50
CA PHE A 32 2.73 36.42 10.02
C PHE A 32 1.56 37.08 9.26
N PHE A 33 1.54 38.42 9.16
CA PHE A 33 0.47 39.13 8.45
C PHE A 33 0.43 38.84 6.96
N TYR A 34 1.59 38.59 6.32
CA TYR A 34 1.63 38.11 4.95
C TYR A 34 0.94 36.75 4.77
N TYR A 35 1.16 35.79 5.68
CA TYR A 35 0.49 34.51 5.62
C TYR A 35 -1.01 34.62 5.97
N VAL A 36 -1.36 35.44 6.94
CA VAL A 36 -2.76 35.69 7.36
C VAL A 36 -3.58 36.32 6.23
N SER A 37 -2.97 37.16 5.38
CA SER A 37 -3.68 37.76 4.23
C SER A 37 -4.18 36.75 3.22
N LYS A 38 -3.66 35.51 3.27
CA LYS A 38 -4.07 34.37 2.43
C LYS A 38 -5.05 33.43 3.15
N ALA A 39 -5.42 33.71 4.40
CA ALA A 39 -6.33 32.86 5.13
C ALA A 39 -7.74 32.89 4.54
N PRO A 40 -8.45 31.75 4.49
CA PRO A 40 -9.84 31.71 4.07
C PRO A 40 -10.72 32.54 5.02
N SER A 41 -11.89 32.98 4.54
CA SER A 41 -12.86 33.67 5.39
C SER A 41 -13.50 32.72 6.38
N LEU A 42 -13.62 33.14 7.65
CA LEU A 42 -14.30 32.37 8.68
C LEU A 42 -15.81 32.36 8.40
N SER A 43 -16.39 31.18 8.19
CA SER A 43 -17.82 30.95 7.99
C SER A 43 -18.35 29.99 9.05
N GLU A 44 -19.39 30.42 9.76
CA GLU A 44 -20.06 29.60 10.77
C GLU A 44 -20.78 28.39 10.12
N SER A 45 -21.30 28.55 8.93
CA SER A 45 -21.90 27.45 8.18
C SER A 45 -20.95 26.30 7.94
N LYS A 46 -19.64 26.55 7.71
CA LYS A 46 -18.62 25.50 7.58
C LYS A 46 -18.30 24.77 8.89
N LEU A 47 -18.51 25.42 10.03
CA LEU A 47 -18.31 24.81 11.35
C LEU A 47 -19.46 23.88 11.72
N VAL A 48 -20.69 24.25 11.34
CA VAL A 48 -21.94 23.53 11.68
C VAL A 48 -22.32 22.51 10.62
N ALA A 49 -21.89 22.70 9.36
CA ALA A 49 -22.34 21.89 8.23
C ALA A 49 -22.03 20.39 8.41
N THR A 50 -23.09 19.62 8.38
CA THR A 50 -23.09 18.17 8.14
C THR A 50 -23.32 17.96 6.64
N THR A 51 -22.29 18.20 5.82
CA THR A 51 -22.43 18.01 4.37
C THR A 51 -21.95 16.60 4.02
N SER A 52 -22.81 15.85 3.32
CA SER A 52 -22.40 14.58 2.73
C SER A 52 -21.59 14.82 1.46
N SER A 53 -20.67 13.93 1.19
CA SER A 53 -19.92 13.91 -0.07
C SER A 53 -20.37 12.72 -0.90
N LYS A 54 -20.67 12.98 -2.18
CA LYS A 54 -21.11 11.96 -3.10
C LYS A 54 -19.95 11.53 -4.00
N ILE A 55 -19.82 10.24 -4.21
CA ILE A 55 -18.76 9.66 -5.03
C ILE A 55 -19.40 8.93 -6.20
N TYR A 56 -18.89 9.23 -7.39
CA TYR A 56 -19.38 8.70 -8.65
C TYR A 56 -18.30 7.89 -9.35
N ASP A 57 -18.70 6.87 -10.11
CA ASP A 57 -17.81 6.04 -10.92
C ASP A 57 -17.41 6.72 -12.25
N ASN A 58 -16.68 5.98 -13.09
CA ASN A 58 -16.24 6.42 -14.41
C ASN A 58 -17.41 6.64 -15.42
N LYS A 59 -18.62 6.17 -15.09
CA LYS A 59 -19.87 6.36 -15.86
C LYS A 59 -20.80 7.40 -15.22
N ASN A 60 -20.32 8.14 -14.20
CA ASN A 60 -21.07 9.11 -13.39
C ASN A 60 -22.25 8.48 -12.62
N GLN A 61 -22.17 7.20 -12.27
CA GLN A 61 -23.15 6.54 -11.40
C GLN A 61 -22.73 6.70 -9.95
N LEU A 62 -23.69 6.97 -9.07
CA LEU A 62 -23.44 7.14 -7.64
C LEU A 62 -22.98 5.81 -7.02
N ILE A 63 -21.80 5.84 -6.38
CA ILE A 63 -21.21 4.70 -5.67
C ILE A 63 -21.49 4.80 -4.17
N ALA A 64 -21.27 5.99 -3.60
CA ALA A 64 -21.31 6.23 -2.17
C ALA A 64 -21.79 7.62 -1.86
N ASP A 65 -22.52 7.73 -0.75
CA ASP A 65 -22.87 8.99 -0.11
C ASP A 65 -22.24 9.01 1.29
N LEU A 66 -21.05 9.62 1.37
CA LEU A 66 -20.23 9.60 2.58
C LEU A 66 -20.62 10.77 3.50
N GLY A 67 -21.19 10.45 4.63
CA GLY A 67 -21.43 11.41 5.70
C GLY A 67 -22.90 11.74 6.00
N SER A 68 -23.88 11.31 5.19
CA SER A 68 -25.29 11.70 5.39
C SER A 68 -26.00 10.90 6.48
N GLU A 69 -25.68 9.65 6.73
CA GLU A 69 -26.51 8.75 7.55
C GLU A 69 -25.96 8.38 8.93
N ARG A 70 -24.71 8.76 9.27
CA ARG A 70 -24.09 8.36 10.53
C ARG A 70 -23.66 9.50 11.44
N ARG A 71 -24.11 10.73 11.19
CA ARG A 71 -23.80 11.83 12.08
C ARG A 71 -24.97 12.13 13.00
N VAL A 72 -24.83 11.70 14.23
CA VAL A 72 -25.67 12.19 15.32
C VAL A 72 -24.89 13.30 16.01
N ASN A 73 -25.32 14.54 15.79
CA ASN A 73 -24.69 15.68 16.42
C ASN A 73 -25.12 15.76 17.89
N ALA A 74 -24.16 15.81 18.79
CA ALA A 74 -24.42 16.17 20.17
C ALA A 74 -24.82 17.64 20.26
N GLN A 75 -25.89 17.93 21.02
CA GLN A 75 -26.18 19.30 21.43
C GLN A 75 -25.32 19.66 22.63
N ALA A 76 -25.11 20.96 22.88
CA ALA A 76 -24.27 21.41 23.99
C ALA A 76 -24.69 20.82 25.36
N ASN A 77 -25.98 20.61 25.55
CA ASN A 77 -26.55 20.03 26.79
C ASN A 77 -26.41 18.51 26.89
N ASP A 78 -26.06 17.81 25.78
CA ASP A 78 -25.89 16.37 25.74
C ASP A 78 -24.43 15.96 26.01
N ILE A 79 -23.51 16.90 26.17
CA ILE A 79 -22.09 16.67 26.37
C ILE A 79 -21.80 16.51 27.88
N PRO A 80 -21.40 15.31 28.36
CA PRO A 80 -21.08 15.10 29.77
C PRO A 80 -19.91 15.95 30.21
N THR A 81 -19.99 16.48 31.42
CA THR A 81 -18.90 17.27 32.04
C THR A 81 -17.58 16.47 32.08
N ASP A 82 -17.64 15.17 32.32
CA ASP A 82 -16.45 14.31 32.38
C ASP A 82 -15.80 14.12 31.00
N LEU A 83 -16.57 14.15 29.90
CA LEU A 83 -16.01 14.17 28.55
C LEU A 83 -15.29 15.51 28.30
N VAL A 84 -15.88 16.63 28.66
CA VAL A 84 -15.24 17.95 28.56
C VAL A 84 -13.91 17.96 29.31
N LYS A 85 -13.90 17.48 30.57
CA LYS A 85 -12.68 17.38 31.39
C LYS A 85 -11.65 16.46 30.76
N ALA A 86 -12.06 15.31 30.21
CA ALA A 86 -11.16 14.37 29.55
C ALA A 86 -10.51 14.99 28.30
N ILE A 87 -11.28 15.65 27.43
CA ILE A 87 -10.75 16.33 26.25
C ILE A 87 -9.79 17.45 26.64
N VAL A 88 -10.21 18.31 27.56
CA VAL A 88 -9.39 19.46 27.98
C VAL A 88 -8.10 19.00 28.65
N SER A 89 -8.13 17.95 29.48
CA SER A 89 -6.94 17.46 30.17
C SER A 89 -5.85 16.93 29.24
N ILE A 90 -6.22 16.31 28.12
CA ILE A 90 -5.26 15.69 27.20
C ILE A 90 -4.89 16.61 26.03
N GLU A 91 -5.83 17.36 25.51
CA GLU A 91 -5.64 18.15 24.28
C GLU A 91 -5.26 19.61 24.61
N ASP A 92 -5.90 20.24 25.59
CA ASP A 92 -5.73 21.67 25.85
C ASP A 92 -6.11 22.05 27.30
N HIS A 93 -5.24 21.74 28.27
CA HIS A 93 -5.52 21.90 29.69
C HIS A 93 -5.83 23.35 30.13
N ARG A 94 -5.51 24.36 29.29
CA ARG A 94 -5.79 25.76 29.51
C ARG A 94 -6.86 26.32 28.57
N PHE A 95 -7.66 25.44 27.98
CA PHE A 95 -8.67 25.81 27.00
C PHE A 95 -9.56 26.97 27.43
N PHE A 96 -9.97 27.01 28.69
CA PHE A 96 -10.83 28.06 29.23
C PHE A 96 -10.09 29.37 29.55
N ASP A 97 -8.74 29.38 29.57
CA ASP A 97 -7.94 30.54 29.98
C ASP A 97 -7.43 31.39 28.80
N HIS A 98 -7.35 30.82 27.60
CA HIS A 98 -6.83 31.52 26.43
C HIS A 98 -7.93 31.91 25.44
N ARG A 99 -7.56 32.72 24.42
CA ARG A 99 -8.47 33.19 23.34
C ARG A 99 -7.96 32.74 21.96
N GLY A 100 -8.09 31.47 21.66
CA GLY A 100 -7.74 30.85 20.38
C GLY A 100 -6.34 30.31 20.31
N ILE A 101 -5.35 30.96 20.90
CA ILE A 101 -3.96 30.51 21.01
C ILE A 101 -3.48 30.55 22.47
N ASP A 102 -2.70 29.56 22.86
CA ASP A 102 -2.04 29.53 24.17
C ASP A 102 -0.54 29.86 24.02
N THR A 103 -0.22 31.16 24.23
CA THR A 103 1.17 31.65 24.10
C THR A 103 2.12 31.05 25.10
N ILE A 104 1.65 30.69 26.32
CA ILE A 104 2.47 30.06 27.36
C ILE A 104 2.82 28.63 26.94
N ARG A 105 1.86 27.88 26.44
CA ARG A 105 2.05 26.52 25.92
C ARG A 105 2.99 26.50 24.69
N ILE A 106 2.85 27.45 23.78
CA ILE A 106 3.72 27.58 22.62
C ILE A 106 5.17 27.82 23.05
N LEU A 107 5.40 28.76 23.99
CA LEU A 107 6.74 29.04 24.53
C LEU A 107 7.32 27.82 25.27
N GLY A 108 6.50 27.14 26.07
CA GLY A 108 6.90 25.94 26.80
C GLY A 108 7.24 24.77 25.87
N ALA A 109 6.47 24.56 24.80
CA ALA A 109 6.74 23.55 23.77
C ALA A 109 8.05 23.87 23.01
N PHE A 110 8.25 25.15 22.64
CA PHE A 110 9.48 25.58 21.98
C PHE A 110 10.74 25.32 22.84
N LEU A 111 10.70 25.65 24.11
CA LEU A 111 11.83 25.42 25.03
C LEU A 111 12.11 23.93 25.25
N ARG A 112 11.07 23.10 25.35
CA ARG A 112 11.21 21.63 25.49
C ARG A 112 11.72 20.98 24.23
N ASN A 113 11.24 21.39 23.07
CA ASN A 113 11.70 20.87 21.77
C ASN A 113 13.17 21.22 21.47
N LEU A 114 13.71 22.27 22.10
CA LEU A 114 15.15 22.57 22.07
C LEU A 114 15.98 21.65 22.98
N GLN A 115 15.36 21.00 23.97
CA GLN A 115 16.03 20.16 24.97
C GLN A 115 15.82 18.65 24.75
N SER A 116 14.85 18.24 23.98
CA SER A 116 14.50 16.84 23.73
C SER A 116 14.23 16.57 22.25
N ASN A 117 14.56 15.35 21.79
CA ASN A 117 14.25 14.89 20.44
C ASN A 117 12.76 14.54 20.22
N SER A 118 11.87 14.79 21.19
CA SER A 118 10.44 14.53 21.07
C SER A 118 9.69 15.83 20.77
N LEU A 119 8.96 15.87 19.64
CA LEU A 119 8.11 17.00 19.24
C LEU A 119 6.85 17.06 20.11
N GLN A 120 6.77 18.05 21.00
CA GLN A 120 5.55 18.32 21.78
C GLN A 120 4.64 19.33 21.03
N GLY A 121 3.37 18.95 20.82
CA GLY A 121 2.39 19.79 20.14
C GLY A 121 1.93 20.99 20.99
N GLY A 122 1.96 22.19 20.42
CA GLY A 122 1.51 23.43 21.05
C GLY A 122 0.15 23.95 20.58
N SER A 123 -0.59 23.21 19.77
CA SER A 123 -1.88 23.66 19.21
C SER A 123 -3.00 23.59 20.24
N THR A 124 -3.92 24.56 20.20
CA THR A 124 -5.13 24.60 21.04
C THR A 124 -6.27 23.79 20.40
N LEU A 125 -7.30 23.43 21.16
CA LEU A 125 -8.53 22.81 20.64
C LEU A 125 -9.19 23.68 19.54
N THR A 126 -9.19 24.99 19.72
CA THR A 126 -9.73 25.93 18.72
C THR A 126 -8.91 25.87 17.41
N GLN A 127 -7.57 25.78 17.50
CA GLN A 127 -6.73 25.58 16.30
C GLN A 127 -6.94 24.21 15.65
N GLN A 128 -7.19 23.16 16.44
CA GLN A 128 -7.52 21.84 15.90
C GLN A 128 -8.86 21.86 15.18
N LEU A 129 -9.88 22.50 15.74
CA LEU A 129 -11.18 22.68 15.07
C LEU A 129 -11.05 23.45 13.75
N ILE A 130 -10.29 24.54 13.74
CA ILE A 130 -10.00 25.32 12.52
C ILE A 130 -9.27 24.44 11.50
N LYS A 131 -8.26 23.68 11.93
CA LYS A 131 -7.55 22.75 11.06
C LYS A 131 -8.54 21.76 10.41
N LEU A 132 -9.38 21.10 11.19
CA LEU A 132 -10.38 20.13 10.72
C LEU A 132 -11.43 20.73 9.77
N THR A 133 -11.63 22.04 9.82
CA THR A 133 -12.67 22.73 9.03
C THR A 133 -12.15 23.37 7.76
N TYR A 134 -10.93 23.88 7.76
CA TYR A 134 -10.41 24.74 6.71
C TYR A 134 -9.12 24.28 6.05
N PHE A 135 -8.44 23.26 6.60
CA PHE A 135 -7.12 22.85 6.13
C PHE A 135 -7.02 21.33 6.01
N SER A 136 -6.06 20.89 5.20
CA SER A 136 -5.68 19.48 5.10
C SER A 136 -5.15 18.93 6.42
N THR A 137 -5.43 17.67 6.71
CA THR A 137 -4.85 16.94 7.84
C THR A 137 -3.53 16.25 7.47
N SER A 138 -3.14 16.25 6.19
CA SER A 138 -1.90 15.65 5.69
C SER A 138 -0.64 16.21 6.38
N THR A 139 0.32 15.33 6.65
CA THR A 139 1.61 15.71 7.23
C THR A 139 2.48 16.54 6.28
N SER A 140 2.33 16.35 4.96
CA SER A 140 3.04 17.12 3.94
C SER A 140 2.68 18.61 3.92
N ASP A 141 1.49 18.94 4.42
CA ASP A 141 0.96 20.31 4.45
C ASP A 141 1.21 21.06 5.77
N GLN A 142 2.05 20.51 6.65
CA GLN A 142 2.41 21.15 7.93
C GLN A 142 3.39 22.32 7.75
N THR A 143 2.92 23.41 7.13
CA THR A 143 3.73 24.59 6.87
C THR A 143 3.55 25.67 7.94
N ILE A 144 4.56 26.56 8.07
CA ILE A 144 4.47 27.75 8.94
C ILE A 144 3.33 28.66 8.48
N SER A 145 3.11 28.74 7.15
CA SER A 145 1.98 29.51 6.56
C SER A 145 0.64 29.02 7.10
N ARG A 146 0.39 27.71 7.02
CA ARG A 146 -0.84 27.11 7.55
C ARG A 146 -0.99 27.35 9.05
N LYS A 147 0.06 27.17 9.83
CA LYS A 147 0.02 27.42 11.28
C LYS A 147 -0.30 28.86 11.64
N ALA A 148 0.17 29.83 10.86
CA ALA A 148 -0.19 31.24 11.03
C ALA A 148 -1.67 31.49 10.72
N GLN A 149 -2.20 30.87 9.66
CA GLN A 149 -3.61 30.97 9.28
C GLN A 149 -4.53 30.28 10.30
N GLU A 150 -4.17 29.06 10.78
CA GLU A 150 -4.89 28.38 11.86
C GLU A 150 -4.98 29.25 13.11
N ALA A 151 -3.87 29.84 13.54
CA ALA A 151 -3.83 30.71 14.71
C ALA A 151 -4.71 31.95 14.55
N TRP A 152 -4.67 32.58 13.39
CA TRP A 152 -5.50 33.74 13.09
C TRP A 152 -7.00 33.41 13.10
N LEU A 153 -7.41 32.35 12.41
CA LEU A 153 -8.80 31.92 12.36
C LEU A 153 -9.30 31.45 13.74
N ALA A 154 -8.44 30.82 14.56
CA ALA A 154 -8.77 30.44 15.92
C ALA A 154 -9.06 31.67 16.80
N ILE A 155 -8.26 32.74 16.68
CA ILE A 155 -8.52 34.03 17.37
C ILE A 155 -9.84 34.64 16.92
N GLN A 156 -10.12 34.63 15.61
CA GLN A 156 -11.40 35.14 15.08
C GLN A 156 -12.60 34.33 15.56
N LEU A 157 -12.46 32.99 15.61
CA LEU A 157 -13.53 32.12 16.08
C LEU A 157 -13.87 32.40 17.54
N GLU A 158 -12.89 32.55 18.40
CA GLU A 158 -13.10 32.83 19.84
C GLU A 158 -13.64 34.23 20.12
N GLN A 159 -13.66 35.11 19.12
CA GLN A 159 -14.38 36.40 19.20
C GLN A 159 -15.88 36.27 18.87
N LYS A 160 -16.27 35.17 18.16
CA LYS A 160 -17.61 34.97 17.63
C LYS A 160 -18.39 33.85 18.33
N ALA A 161 -17.68 32.85 18.85
CA ALA A 161 -18.27 31.68 19.48
C ALA A 161 -17.78 31.51 20.91
N THR A 162 -18.62 30.99 21.76
CA THR A 162 -18.31 30.64 23.16
C THR A 162 -17.46 29.39 23.23
N LYS A 163 -16.76 29.19 24.34
CA LYS A 163 -15.98 27.96 24.60
C LYS A 163 -16.83 26.69 24.49
N GLN A 164 -18.09 26.74 24.93
CA GLN A 164 -19.04 25.64 24.85
C GLN A 164 -19.40 25.32 23.39
N GLU A 165 -19.65 26.32 22.58
CA GLU A 165 -19.91 26.13 21.15
C GLU A 165 -18.70 25.56 20.40
N ILE A 166 -17.50 26.06 20.68
CA ILE A 166 -16.24 25.56 20.12
C ILE A 166 -16.04 24.08 20.46
N LEU A 167 -16.25 23.70 21.72
CA LEU A 167 -16.21 22.29 22.15
C LEU A 167 -17.26 21.44 21.44
N THR A 168 -18.49 21.96 21.31
CA THR A 168 -19.57 21.25 20.62
C THR A 168 -19.22 21.02 19.16
N TYR A 169 -18.70 22.03 18.46
CA TYR A 169 -18.25 21.88 17.07
C TYR A 169 -17.11 20.86 16.95
N TYR A 170 -16.13 20.90 17.88
CA TYR A 170 -15.03 19.94 17.90
C TYR A 170 -15.53 18.50 18.10
N ILE A 171 -16.34 18.25 19.12
CA ILE A 171 -16.93 16.95 19.45
C ILE A 171 -17.70 16.36 18.27
N ASN A 172 -18.41 17.20 17.53
CA ASN A 172 -19.21 16.79 16.36
C ASN A 172 -18.37 16.59 15.09
N LYS A 173 -17.13 17.12 15.03
CA LYS A 173 -16.35 17.13 13.80
C LYS A 173 -15.20 16.12 13.78
N VAL A 174 -14.69 15.70 14.94
CA VAL A 174 -13.53 14.81 15.02
C VAL A 174 -13.82 13.43 14.41
N TYR A 175 -12.83 12.91 13.70
CA TYR A 175 -12.85 11.53 13.23
C TYR A 175 -12.52 10.57 14.38
N MET A 176 -13.24 9.46 14.47
CA MET A 176 -13.23 8.53 15.61
C MET A 176 -12.97 7.08 15.20
N SER A 177 -12.31 6.86 14.04
CA SER A 177 -12.10 5.55 13.43
C SER A 177 -13.40 4.87 12.93
N ASN A 178 -13.26 3.78 12.15
CA ASN A 178 -14.37 2.97 11.63
C ASN A 178 -15.49 3.78 10.94
N GLY A 179 -15.12 4.86 10.24
CA GLY A 179 -16.07 5.73 9.53
C GLY A 179 -16.93 6.61 10.43
N ASN A 180 -16.64 6.69 11.74
CA ASN A 180 -17.39 7.51 12.69
C ASN A 180 -16.88 8.95 12.72
N TYR A 181 -17.78 9.91 12.52
CA TYR A 181 -17.52 11.33 12.67
C TYR A 181 -18.38 11.90 13.79
N GLY A 182 -17.71 12.53 14.76
CA GLY A 182 -18.28 12.99 16.01
C GLY A 182 -18.32 11.93 17.10
N MET A 183 -18.09 12.39 18.34
CA MET A 183 -18.02 11.51 19.50
C MET A 183 -19.37 10.89 19.89
N GLN A 184 -20.50 11.59 19.60
CA GLN A 184 -21.84 11.04 19.83
C GLN A 184 -22.09 9.84 18.91
N THR A 185 -21.72 9.97 17.64
CA THR A 185 -21.80 8.87 16.66
C THR A 185 -20.92 7.67 17.10
N ALA A 186 -19.69 7.93 17.53
CA ALA A 186 -18.80 6.89 18.04
C ALA A 186 -19.36 6.21 19.29
N ALA A 187 -19.96 6.97 20.21
CA ALA A 187 -20.61 6.44 21.41
C ALA A 187 -21.72 5.44 21.06
N GLN A 188 -22.57 5.80 20.09
CA GLN A 188 -23.67 4.93 19.64
C GLN A 188 -23.18 3.70 18.89
N ASN A 189 -22.16 3.83 18.04
CA ASN A 189 -21.64 2.72 17.25
C ASN A 189 -20.77 1.77 18.08
N TYR A 190 -19.95 2.31 18.98
CA TYR A 190 -19.04 1.50 19.80
C TYR A 190 -19.73 0.88 21.02
N TYR A 191 -20.64 1.63 21.66
CA TYR A 191 -21.22 1.21 22.92
C TYR A 191 -22.77 1.07 22.89
N GLY A 192 -23.43 1.45 21.79
CA GLY A 192 -24.88 1.46 21.69
C GLY A 192 -25.55 2.45 22.64
N LYS A 193 -24.85 3.51 23.04
CA LYS A 193 -25.28 4.47 24.06
C LYS A 193 -25.01 5.90 23.61
N ASP A 194 -25.80 6.82 24.16
CA ASP A 194 -25.50 8.24 24.06
C ASP A 194 -24.34 8.63 24.99
N LEU A 195 -23.65 9.74 24.68
CA LEU A 195 -22.51 10.24 25.46
C LEU A 195 -22.81 10.33 26.96
N ASN A 196 -24.01 10.79 27.35
CA ASN A 196 -24.43 10.92 28.76
C ASN A 196 -24.52 9.57 29.51
N ASN A 197 -24.57 8.46 28.81
CA ASN A 197 -24.73 7.12 29.37
C ASN A 197 -23.41 6.32 29.37
N LEU A 198 -22.32 6.94 28.96
CA LEU A 198 -20.99 6.32 28.94
C LEU A 198 -20.31 6.39 30.32
N SER A 199 -19.58 5.36 30.64
CA SER A 199 -18.71 5.31 31.82
C SER A 199 -17.45 6.18 31.64
N LEU A 200 -16.81 6.55 32.76
CA LEU A 200 -15.58 7.33 32.74
C LEU A 200 -14.46 6.74 31.83
N PRO A 201 -14.15 5.42 31.87
CA PRO A 201 -13.15 4.86 30.96
C PRO A 201 -13.56 4.93 29.48
N GLN A 202 -14.86 4.80 29.16
CA GLN A 202 -15.37 4.94 27.79
C GLN A 202 -15.25 6.39 27.30
N LEU A 203 -15.60 7.37 28.13
CA LEU A 203 -15.42 8.80 27.81
C LEU A 203 -13.94 9.17 27.64
N ALA A 204 -13.05 8.61 28.48
CA ALA A 204 -11.61 8.83 28.39
C ALA A 204 -11.01 8.23 27.10
N LEU A 205 -11.48 7.06 26.64
CA LEU A 205 -11.09 6.52 25.35
C LEU A 205 -11.52 7.45 24.22
N LEU A 206 -12.80 7.86 24.16
CA LEU A 206 -13.28 8.77 23.11
C LEU A 206 -12.52 10.10 23.11
N ALA A 207 -12.17 10.65 24.27
CA ALA A 207 -11.37 11.88 24.36
C ALA A 207 -9.94 11.69 23.85
N GLY A 208 -9.37 10.49 23.97
CA GLY A 208 -8.02 10.17 23.56
C GLY A 208 -7.84 9.86 22.06
N MET A 209 -8.87 9.34 21.41
CA MET A 209 -8.81 8.85 20.02
C MET A 209 -8.45 9.91 18.97
N PRO A 210 -8.91 11.18 19.03
CA PRO A 210 -8.72 12.15 17.94
C PRO A 210 -7.28 12.44 17.53
N GLN A 211 -6.30 12.17 18.38
CA GLN A 211 -4.89 12.35 18.07
C GLN A 211 -4.42 11.43 16.92
N ALA A 212 -4.83 10.15 16.98
CA ALA A 212 -4.52 9.15 15.96
C ALA A 212 -5.63 8.07 15.95
N PRO A 213 -6.81 8.38 15.37
CA PRO A 213 -8.02 7.57 15.55
C PRO A 213 -7.87 6.10 15.14
N ASN A 214 -7.20 5.83 14.00
CA ASN A 214 -6.99 4.47 13.54
C ASN A 214 -5.97 3.70 14.39
N GLN A 215 -5.00 4.40 15.00
CA GLN A 215 -4.00 3.79 15.89
C GLN A 215 -4.60 3.47 17.27
N TYR A 216 -5.57 4.25 17.73
CA TYR A 216 -6.24 4.08 19.02
C TYR A 216 -7.63 3.44 18.89
N ASP A 217 -7.84 2.71 17.80
CA ASP A 217 -9.05 1.94 17.58
C ASP A 217 -9.08 0.71 18.50
N PRO A 218 -10.07 0.57 19.41
CA PRO A 218 -10.13 -0.53 20.36
C PRO A 218 -10.38 -1.91 19.73
N TYR A 219 -10.83 -1.96 18.48
CA TYR A 219 -11.07 -3.21 17.75
C TYR A 219 -9.82 -3.74 17.06
N SER A 220 -9.07 -2.87 16.42
CA SER A 220 -7.86 -3.25 15.66
C SER A 220 -6.57 -3.12 16.47
N HIS A 221 -6.51 -2.19 17.46
CA HIS A 221 -5.33 -1.90 18.26
C HIS A 221 -5.67 -1.74 19.75
N PRO A 222 -6.18 -2.79 20.42
CA PRO A 222 -6.70 -2.69 21.80
C PRO A 222 -5.64 -2.25 22.81
N GLU A 223 -4.39 -2.68 22.67
CA GLU A 223 -3.30 -2.28 23.57
C GLU A 223 -2.98 -0.78 23.47
N ALA A 224 -2.81 -0.26 22.25
CA ALA A 224 -2.55 1.16 22.02
C ALA A 224 -3.74 2.03 22.47
N ALA A 225 -4.97 1.56 22.26
CA ALA A 225 -6.19 2.20 22.73
C ALA A 225 -6.24 2.26 24.27
N GLN A 226 -5.87 1.17 24.94
CA GLN A 226 -5.80 1.09 26.40
C GLN A 226 -4.75 2.05 26.96
N ASP A 227 -3.56 2.09 26.40
CA ASP A 227 -2.49 2.97 26.82
C ASP A 227 -2.90 4.45 26.66
N ARG A 228 -3.53 4.78 25.54
CA ARG A 228 -4.02 6.14 25.30
C ARG A 228 -5.13 6.53 26.26
N ARG A 229 -6.11 5.65 26.51
CA ARG A 229 -7.15 5.86 27.53
C ARG A 229 -6.54 6.10 28.92
N ASN A 230 -5.58 5.27 29.30
CA ASN A 230 -4.93 5.37 30.62
C ASN A 230 -4.14 6.68 30.76
N LEU A 231 -3.53 7.16 29.68
CA LEU A 231 -2.89 8.47 29.65
C LEU A 231 -3.90 9.61 29.90
N VAL A 232 -5.06 9.57 29.25
CA VAL A 232 -6.15 10.56 29.48
C VAL A 232 -6.58 10.54 30.97
N LEU A 233 -6.84 9.35 31.51
CA LEU A 233 -7.22 9.19 32.90
C LEU A 233 -6.15 9.72 33.89
N SER A 234 -4.87 9.48 33.56
CA SER A 234 -3.74 10.01 34.34
C SER A 234 -3.71 11.53 34.34
N GLU A 235 -3.93 12.16 33.18
CA GLU A 235 -3.97 13.62 33.08
C GLU A 235 -5.20 14.21 33.80
N MET A 236 -6.34 13.56 33.75
CA MET A 236 -7.54 13.97 34.52
C MET A 236 -7.25 13.93 36.04
N LYS A 237 -6.57 12.88 36.51
CA LYS A 237 -6.14 12.77 37.93
C LYS A 237 -5.12 13.84 38.31
N ASN A 238 -4.08 14.04 37.49
CA ASN A 238 -3.03 15.03 37.74
C ASN A 238 -3.57 16.46 37.83
N GLN A 239 -4.66 16.76 37.08
CA GLN A 239 -5.34 18.05 37.09
C GLN A 239 -6.48 18.14 38.11
N GLY A 240 -6.70 17.08 38.90
CA GLY A 240 -7.70 17.07 39.99
C GLY A 240 -9.16 16.93 39.51
N TYR A 241 -9.39 16.51 38.26
CA TYR A 241 -10.74 16.29 37.73
C TYR A 241 -11.38 14.98 38.21
N ILE A 242 -10.55 13.99 38.57
CA ILE A 242 -11.00 12.71 39.14
C ILE A 242 -10.15 12.35 40.37
N SER A 243 -10.73 11.61 41.33
CA SER A 243 -10.02 11.10 42.49
C SER A 243 -9.06 9.94 42.14
N ALA A 244 -8.12 9.63 43.06
CA ALA A 244 -7.26 8.46 42.90
C ALA A 244 -8.06 7.16 42.81
N GLU A 245 -9.15 7.03 43.55
CA GLU A 245 -10.03 5.86 43.57
C GLU A 245 -10.76 5.73 42.20
N GLN A 246 -11.27 6.82 41.65
CA GLN A 246 -11.89 6.84 40.31
C GLN A 246 -10.89 6.44 39.22
N TYR A 247 -9.65 6.94 39.32
CA TYR A 247 -8.58 6.59 38.42
C TYR A 247 -8.27 5.08 38.46
N GLU A 248 -8.01 4.52 39.66
CA GLU A 248 -7.69 3.09 39.78
C GLU A 248 -8.82 2.19 39.27
N LYS A 249 -10.07 2.54 39.55
CA LYS A 249 -11.22 1.83 39.03
C LYS A 249 -11.29 1.88 37.50
N ALA A 250 -11.05 3.05 36.90
CA ALA A 250 -11.16 3.27 35.46
C ALA A 250 -10.05 2.58 34.66
N VAL A 251 -8.79 2.61 35.13
CA VAL A 251 -7.65 1.96 34.44
C VAL A 251 -7.75 0.42 34.50
N ASN A 252 -8.35 -0.14 35.55
CA ASN A 252 -8.57 -1.58 35.68
C ASN A 252 -9.78 -2.10 34.88
N THR A 253 -10.58 -1.21 34.27
CA THR A 253 -11.66 -1.63 33.38
C THR A 253 -11.07 -2.10 32.04
N PRO A 254 -11.43 -3.30 31.53
CA PRO A 254 -10.96 -3.77 30.23
C PRO A 254 -11.27 -2.76 29.12
N ILE A 255 -10.39 -2.64 28.12
CA ILE A 255 -10.62 -1.71 26.99
C ILE A 255 -11.83 -2.10 26.16
N THR A 256 -12.17 -3.40 26.15
CA THR A 256 -13.30 -3.97 25.44
C THR A 256 -14.63 -3.88 26.22
N ASP A 257 -14.60 -3.33 27.45
CA ASP A 257 -15.81 -3.27 28.27
C ASP A 257 -16.94 -2.46 27.62
N GLY A 258 -18.05 -3.17 27.33
CA GLY A 258 -19.24 -2.59 26.70
C GLY A 258 -19.13 -2.34 25.21
N LEU A 259 -17.99 -2.70 24.55
CA LEU A 259 -17.90 -2.62 23.09
C LEU A 259 -18.92 -3.57 22.44
N GLN A 260 -19.64 -3.06 21.45
CA GLN A 260 -20.56 -3.83 20.63
C GLN A 260 -19.89 -4.25 19.33
N SER A 261 -20.39 -5.31 18.68
CA SER A 261 -19.97 -5.61 17.32
C SER A 261 -20.24 -4.41 16.43
N LEU A 262 -19.21 -3.96 15.70
CA LEU A 262 -19.38 -2.86 14.74
C LEU A 262 -20.48 -3.24 13.75
N LYS A 263 -21.48 -2.41 13.65
CA LYS A 263 -22.51 -2.59 12.62
C LYS A 263 -21.91 -2.23 11.28
N SER A 264 -21.91 -3.18 10.33
CA SER A 264 -21.67 -2.82 8.94
C SER A 264 -22.74 -1.83 8.51
N ALA A 265 -22.35 -0.63 8.25
CA ALA A 265 -23.24 0.41 7.73
C ALA A 265 -22.43 1.35 6.83
N SER A 266 -21.65 0.76 5.91
CA SER A 266 -21.17 1.50 4.76
C SER A 266 -22.34 1.63 3.77
N ASN A 267 -22.70 2.86 3.39
CA ASN A 267 -23.68 3.13 2.32
C ASN A 267 -23.09 2.88 0.94
N TYR A 268 -22.09 2.00 0.88
CA TYR A 268 -21.42 1.59 -0.34
C TYR A 268 -21.12 0.09 -0.29
N PRO A 269 -21.01 -0.57 -1.45
CA PRO A 269 -20.65 -1.98 -1.51
C PRO A 269 -19.27 -2.25 -0.88
N ALA A 270 -19.15 -3.35 -0.13
CA ALA A 270 -17.92 -3.73 0.56
C ALA A 270 -16.69 -3.77 -0.37
N TYR A 271 -16.89 -4.17 -1.62
CA TYR A 271 -15.82 -4.20 -2.62
C TYR A 271 -15.24 -2.81 -2.97
N MET A 272 -15.88 -1.72 -2.53
CA MET A 272 -15.38 -0.35 -2.77
C MET A 272 -14.50 0.18 -1.65
N ASP A 273 -14.42 -0.47 -0.49
CA ASP A 273 -13.80 0.08 0.72
C ASP A 273 -12.36 0.57 0.53
N ASN A 274 -11.49 -0.30 -0.01
CA ASN A 274 -10.10 0.05 -0.25
C ASN A 274 -9.95 1.15 -1.32
N TYR A 275 -10.75 1.09 -2.39
CA TYR A 275 -10.73 2.09 -3.43
C TYR A 275 -11.14 3.47 -2.90
N LEU A 276 -12.23 3.54 -2.14
CA LEU A 276 -12.73 4.77 -1.53
C LEU A 276 -11.74 5.37 -0.53
N LYS A 277 -10.99 4.56 0.19
CA LYS A 277 -9.91 5.04 1.05
C LYS A 277 -8.88 5.85 0.25
N GLU A 278 -8.46 5.35 -0.90
CA GLU A 278 -7.48 6.05 -1.73
C GLU A 278 -8.09 7.28 -2.44
N VAL A 279 -9.39 7.23 -2.77
CA VAL A 279 -10.13 8.44 -3.22
C VAL A 279 -10.09 9.54 -2.17
N ILE A 280 -10.33 9.19 -0.90
CA ILE A 280 -10.28 10.15 0.22
C ILE A 280 -8.88 10.74 0.34
N ASN A 281 -7.84 9.89 0.30
CA ASN A 281 -6.45 10.31 0.39
C ASN A 281 -6.07 11.24 -0.76
N GLN A 282 -6.43 10.90 -2.01
CA GLN A 282 -6.10 11.72 -3.17
C GLN A 282 -6.87 13.04 -3.19
N VAL A 283 -8.15 13.07 -2.79
CA VAL A 283 -8.90 14.33 -2.66
C VAL A 283 -8.21 15.24 -1.66
N GLU A 284 -7.77 14.72 -0.52
CA GLU A 284 -7.06 15.52 0.49
C GLU A 284 -5.70 16.01 -0.03
N GLU A 285 -4.93 15.16 -0.72
CA GLU A 285 -3.64 15.54 -1.34
C GLU A 285 -3.83 16.66 -2.37
N GLU A 286 -4.82 16.51 -3.25
CA GLU A 286 -4.98 17.40 -4.41
C GLU A 286 -5.74 18.70 -4.09
N THR A 287 -6.64 18.69 -3.09
CA THR A 287 -7.50 19.84 -2.79
C THR A 287 -7.20 20.50 -1.46
N GLY A 288 -6.53 19.81 -0.55
CA GLY A 288 -6.33 20.23 0.82
C GLY A 288 -7.60 20.14 1.69
N TYR A 289 -8.70 19.56 1.16
CA TYR A 289 -9.96 19.39 1.90
C TYR A 289 -10.19 17.92 2.26
N ASN A 290 -10.66 17.69 3.46
CA ASN A 290 -11.09 16.36 3.88
C ASN A 290 -12.47 16.06 3.30
N LEU A 291 -12.55 15.05 2.44
CA LEU A 291 -13.76 14.61 1.74
C LEU A 291 -14.92 14.30 2.70
N LEU A 292 -14.60 13.74 3.85
CA LEU A 292 -15.58 13.26 4.82
C LEU A 292 -16.19 14.39 5.69
N THR A 293 -15.61 15.61 5.63
CA THR A 293 -16.02 16.74 6.46
C THR A 293 -16.47 17.97 5.67
N THR A 294 -16.15 18.04 4.37
CA THR A 294 -16.33 19.28 3.60
C THR A 294 -17.59 19.28 2.74
N GLY A 295 -18.07 18.11 2.32
CA GLY A 295 -19.17 17.95 1.38
C GLY A 295 -18.80 18.38 -0.03
N MET A 296 -18.66 17.42 -0.92
CA MET A 296 -18.32 17.65 -2.32
C MET A 296 -18.74 16.45 -3.17
N ASP A 297 -18.92 16.66 -4.45
CA ASP A 297 -19.15 15.60 -5.41
C ASP A 297 -17.81 15.21 -6.06
N VAL A 298 -17.43 13.95 -5.94
CA VAL A 298 -16.15 13.42 -6.44
C VAL A 298 -16.40 12.42 -7.55
N TYR A 299 -15.78 12.65 -8.70
CA TYR A 299 -15.86 11.79 -9.87
C TYR A 299 -14.58 10.97 -9.99
N THR A 300 -14.72 9.66 -9.84
CA THR A 300 -13.61 8.73 -9.80
C THR A 300 -13.37 8.04 -11.14
N ASN A 301 -12.24 7.35 -11.23
CA ASN A 301 -11.87 6.56 -12.41
C ASN A 301 -12.27 5.08 -12.28
N VAL A 302 -12.94 4.67 -11.19
CA VAL A 302 -13.29 3.27 -10.95
C VAL A 302 -14.29 2.78 -12.00
N ASP A 303 -14.04 1.60 -12.52
CA ASP A 303 -15.02 0.78 -13.21
C ASP A 303 -15.66 -0.16 -12.18
N GLN A 304 -16.91 0.10 -11.80
CA GLN A 304 -17.59 -0.69 -10.77
C GLN A 304 -17.74 -2.16 -11.13
N GLU A 305 -17.93 -2.48 -12.41
CA GLU A 305 -18.08 -3.85 -12.87
C GLU A 305 -16.74 -4.59 -12.78
N ALA A 306 -15.65 -3.95 -13.20
CA ALA A 306 -14.29 -4.47 -13.04
C ALA A 306 -13.89 -4.63 -11.57
N GLN A 307 -14.24 -3.65 -10.74
CA GLN A 307 -13.99 -3.69 -9.31
C GLN A 307 -14.74 -4.84 -8.62
N LYS A 308 -16.03 -5.00 -8.98
CA LYS A 308 -16.84 -6.11 -8.48
C LYS A 308 -16.33 -7.47 -8.93
N HIS A 309 -15.97 -7.59 -10.22
CA HIS A 309 -15.41 -8.84 -10.74
C HIS A 309 -14.08 -9.21 -10.05
N LEU A 310 -13.23 -8.22 -9.76
CA LEU A 310 -12.01 -8.44 -8.97
C LEU A 310 -12.33 -8.94 -7.55
N TRP A 311 -13.38 -8.39 -6.92
CA TRP A 311 -13.87 -8.88 -5.65
C TRP A 311 -14.39 -10.33 -5.72
N ASP A 312 -15.13 -10.67 -6.77
CA ASP A 312 -15.63 -12.02 -6.98
C ASP A 312 -14.47 -13.02 -7.18
N ILE A 313 -13.42 -12.63 -7.93
CA ILE A 313 -12.18 -13.42 -8.04
C ILE A 313 -11.56 -13.70 -6.67
N TYR A 314 -11.54 -12.73 -5.76
CA TYR A 314 -10.90 -12.87 -4.44
C TYR A 314 -11.72 -13.71 -3.46
N ASN A 315 -13.04 -13.63 -3.52
CA ASN A 315 -13.91 -14.11 -2.45
C ASN A 315 -14.77 -15.32 -2.85
N THR A 316 -14.54 -15.88 -4.06
CA THR A 316 -15.14 -17.13 -4.51
C THR A 316 -14.07 -18.04 -5.12
N ASP A 317 -14.31 -19.36 -5.10
CA ASP A 317 -13.44 -20.34 -5.75
C ASP A 317 -13.78 -20.57 -7.23
N GLU A 318 -14.69 -19.77 -7.79
CA GLU A 318 -15.15 -19.91 -9.18
C GLU A 318 -14.02 -19.62 -10.19
N TYR A 319 -13.18 -18.63 -9.88
CA TYR A 319 -12.16 -18.12 -10.79
C TYR A 319 -10.75 -18.59 -10.42
N VAL A 320 -10.44 -18.66 -9.14
CA VAL A 320 -9.13 -19.06 -8.61
C VAL A 320 -9.31 -19.89 -7.36
N ALA A 321 -8.77 -21.11 -7.35
CA ALA A 321 -8.75 -21.95 -6.17
C ALA A 321 -7.64 -21.47 -5.22
N TYR A 322 -8.04 -21.09 -4.02
CA TYR A 322 -7.14 -20.68 -2.93
C TYR A 322 -6.77 -21.84 -2.04
N PRO A 323 -5.57 -21.84 -1.40
CA PRO A 323 -5.18 -22.91 -0.48
C PRO A 323 -6.04 -22.93 0.81
N ASP A 324 -6.46 -21.77 1.28
CA ASP A 324 -7.26 -21.56 2.49
C ASP A 324 -7.90 -20.16 2.51
N ASP A 325 -8.65 -19.85 3.57
CA ASP A 325 -9.30 -18.56 3.74
C ASP A 325 -8.39 -17.47 4.34
N GLU A 326 -7.22 -17.82 4.86
CA GLU A 326 -6.27 -16.88 5.48
C GLU A 326 -5.34 -16.23 4.46
N LEU A 327 -5.13 -16.87 3.30
CA LEU A 327 -4.30 -16.31 2.23
C LEU A 327 -4.86 -14.97 1.78
N GLN A 328 -4.04 -13.94 1.80
CA GLN A 328 -4.38 -12.59 1.36
C GLN A 328 -3.90 -12.33 -0.06
N VAL A 329 -4.65 -11.47 -0.74
CA VAL A 329 -4.36 -11.01 -2.10
C VAL A 329 -4.57 -9.51 -2.16
N ALA A 330 -3.66 -8.80 -2.84
CA ALA A 330 -3.82 -7.39 -3.12
C ALA A 330 -3.42 -7.08 -4.56
N SER A 331 -4.20 -6.27 -5.25
CA SER A 331 -3.88 -5.88 -6.63
C SER A 331 -4.40 -4.50 -7.02
N THR A 332 -3.73 -3.91 -8.00
CA THR A 332 -4.10 -2.65 -8.64
C THR A 332 -4.10 -2.84 -10.14
N ILE A 333 -5.11 -2.26 -10.80
CA ILE A 333 -5.26 -2.26 -12.26
C ILE A 333 -5.31 -0.81 -12.73
N VAL A 334 -4.42 -0.47 -13.66
CA VAL A 334 -4.36 0.87 -14.26
C VAL A 334 -4.58 0.83 -15.77
N ASP A 335 -5.21 1.88 -16.28
CA ASP A 335 -5.25 2.16 -17.71
C ASP A 335 -3.86 2.65 -18.17
N VAL A 336 -3.29 1.94 -19.12
CA VAL A 336 -1.93 2.15 -19.64
C VAL A 336 -1.75 3.53 -20.26
N SER A 337 -2.81 4.11 -20.82
CA SER A 337 -2.75 5.36 -21.59
C SER A 337 -2.72 6.62 -20.74
N ASN A 338 -3.12 6.54 -19.46
CA ASN A 338 -3.34 7.72 -18.64
C ASN A 338 -3.11 7.51 -17.13
N GLY A 339 -2.83 6.28 -16.66
CA GLY A 339 -2.58 5.94 -15.27
C GLY A 339 -3.83 5.93 -14.37
N LYS A 340 -5.03 5.98 -14.94
CA LYS A 340 -6.27 5.88 -14.18
C LYS A 340 -6.37 4.51 -13.51
N VAL A 341 -6.56 4.50 -12.19
CA VAL A 341 -6.83 3.27 -11.43
C VAL A 341 -8.28 2.88 -11.67
N ILE A 342 -8.50 1.79 -12.40
CA ILE A 342 -9.85 1.33 -12.76
C ILE A 342 -10.43 0.34 -11.75
N ALA A 343 -9.55 -0.41 -11.05
CA ALA A 343 -9.92 -1.29 -9.96
C ALA A 343 -8.74 -1.52 -9.02
N GLN A 344 -9.04 -1.67 -7.72
CA GLN A 344 -8.03 -1.98 -6.70
C GLN A 344 -8.68 -2.65 -5.49
N LEU A 345 -8.07 -3.74 -5.03
CA LEU A 345 -8.40 -4.39 -3.76
C LEU A 345 -7.12 -4.68 -2.96
N GLY A 346 -7.19 -4.41 -1.67
CA GLY A 346 -6.06 -4.55 -0.75
C GLY A 346 -6.12 -5.78 0.15
N ALA A 347 -7.22 -6.54 0.13
CA ALA A 347 -7.36 -7.73 0.95
C ALA A 347 -8.44 -8.66 0.42
N ARG A 348 -8.30 -9.96 0.73
CA ARG A 348 -9.33 -10.99 0.59
C ARG A 348 -10.08 -11.10 1.90
N HIS A 349 -11.38 -11.44 1.87
CA HIS A 349 -12.25 -11.59 3.05
C HIS A 349 -12.21 -10.38 4.00
N GLN A 350 -12.27 -9.18 3.43
CA GLN A 350 -12.35 -7.96 4.23
C GLN A 350 -13.54 -8.02 5.19
N SER A 351 -13.29 -7.76 6.47
CA SER A 351 -14.36 -7.66 7.45
C SER A 351 -15.32 -6.53 7.08
N SER A 352 -16.59 -6.85 6.91
CA SER A 352 -17.64 -5.86 6.66
C SER A 352 -17.83 -4.85 7.82
N ASN A 353 -17.17 -5.09 8.95
CA ASN A 353 -17.27 -4.26 10.15
C ASN A 353 -16.20 -3.18 10.23
N VAL A 354 -15.20 -3.19 9.32
CA VAL A 354 -14.13 -2.19 9.29
C VAL A 354 -14.28 -1.37 8.01
N SER A 355 -14.46 -0.05 8.15
CA SER A 355 -14.46 0.89 7.03
C SER A 355 -13.08 1.51 6.89
N PHE A 356 -12.61 1.62 5.64
CA PHE A 356 -11.30 2.19 5.28
C PHE A 356 -10.12 1.45 5.94
N GLY A 357 -10.21 0.12 5.96
CA GLY A 357 -9.21 -0.78 6.54
C GLY A 357 -7.83 -0.68 5.87
N ILE A 358 -6.91 -1.57 6.26
CA ILE A 358 -5.59 -1.64 5.64
C ILE A 358 -5.75 -1.99 4.16
N ASN A 359 -5.17 -1.18 3.29
CA ASN A 359 -5.11 -1.43 1.85
C ASN A 359 -3.70 -1.93 1.48
N GLN A 360 -3.49 -3.25 1.47
CA GLN A 360 -2.20 -3.84 1.14
C GLN A 360 -1.74 -3.51 -0.29
N ALA A 361 -2.64 -3.09 -1.18
CA ALA A 361 -2.28 -2.74 -2.56
C ALA A 361 -1.40 -1.48 -2.67
N VAL A 362 -1.45 -0.59 -1.67
CA VAL A 362 -0.62 0.63 -1.59
C VAL A 362 0.49 0.54 -0.55
N GLU A 363 0.43 -0.45 0.37
CA GLU A 363 1.45 -0.62 1.39
C GLU A 363 2.77 -1.11 0.79
N THR A 364 3.89 -0.57 1.33
CA THR A 364 5.25 -0.93 0.89
C THR A 364 5.97 -1.80 1.92
N ASN A 365 5.25 -2.68 2.59
CA ASN A 365 5.74 -3.54 3.67
C ASN A 365 6.06 -4.98 3.23
N ARG A 366 5.99 -5.27 1.91
CA ARG A 366 6.26 -6.58 1.31
C ARG A 366 7.26 -6.48 0.17
N ASP A 367 8.08 -7.52 0.00
CA ASP A 367 9.09 -7.58 -1.04
C ASP A 367 8.49 -8.02 -2.38
N TRP A 368 8.80 -7.29 -3.45
CA TRP A 368 8.36 -7.56 -4.81
C TRP A 368 9.30 -8.48 -5.60
N GLY A 369 10.37 -8.94 -4.98
CA GLY A 369 11.24 -9.99 -5.49
C GLY A 369 11.66 -9.81 -6.94
N SER A 370 11.63 -10.90 -7.71
CA SER A 370 12.06 -10.92 -9.12
C SER A 370 11.21 -10.08 -10.09
N THR A 371 10.06 -9.51 -9.66
CA THR A 371 9.35 -8.51 -10.48
C THR A 371 10.13 -7.19 -10.59
N MET A 372 11.16 -7.00 -9.77
CA MET A 372 12.06 -5.84 -9.87
C MET A 372 13.02 -5.92 -11.06
N LYS A 373 13.40 -7.12 -11.52
CA LYS A 373 14.39 -7.32 -12.59
C LYS A 373 14.13 -6.51 -13.86
N PRO A 374 12.91 -6.46 -14.41
CA PRO A 374 12.65 -5.66 -15.60
C PRO A 374 12.94 -4.16 -15.40
N ILE A 375 12.66 -3.61 -14.23
CA ILE A 375 12.74 -2.17 -13.97
C ILE A 375 14.05 -1.73 -13.30
N THR A 376 14.75 -2.64 -12.63
CA THR A 376 16.02 -2.33 -11.92
C THR A 376 17.25 -2.64 -12.75
N ASP A 377 17.22 -3.70 -13.56
CA ASP A 377 18.39 -4.24 -14.25
C ASP A 377 18.29 -4.13 -15.76
N TYR A 378 17.33 -4.86 -16.36
CA TYR A 378 17.31 -5.10 -17.80
C TYR A 378 16.87 -3.88 -18.60
N ALA A 379 15.80 -3.17 -18.19
CA ALA A 379 15.39 -1.96 -18.89
C ALA A 379 16.44 -0.85 -18.79
N PRO A 380 17.03 -0.54 -17.61
CA PRO A 380 18.16 0.39 -17.54
C PRO A 380 19.35 -0.04 -18.41
N ALA A 381 19.68 -1.33 -18.46
CA ALA A 381 20.77 -1.81 -19.31
C ALA A 381 20.52 -1.54 -20.80
N LEU A 382 19.30 -1.75 -21.27
CA LEU A 382 18.87 -1.41 -22.62
C LEU A 382 18.82 0.10 -22.83
N GLU A 383 18.29 0.86 -21.88
CA GLU A 383 18.12 2.32 -21.99
C GLU A 383 19.46 3.05 -22.12
N TYR A 384 20.40 2.68 -21.27
CA TYR A 384 21.72 3.31 -21.21
C TYR A 384 22.76 2.68 -22.18
N GLY A 385 22.35 1.72 -23.02
CA GLY A 385 23.21 1.14 -24.04
C GLY A 385 24.28 0.18 -23.50
N VAL A 386 24.06 -0.41 -22.34
CA VAL A 386 24.88 -1.53 -21.83
C VAL A 386 24.64 -2.77 -22.70
N TYR A 387 23.39 -2.94 -23.13
CA TYR A 387 22.97 -3.97 -24.07
C TYR A 387 22.23 -3.34 -25.26
N ASP A 388 22.39 -3.93 -26.43
CA ASP A 388 21.80 -3.48 -27.70
C ASP A 388 20.93 -4.55 -28.37
N SER A 389 20.77 -5.71 -27.76
CA SER A 389 20.01 -6.84 -28.29
C SER A 389 19.45 -7.72 -27.17
N THR A 390 18.27 -8.30 -27.40
CA THR A 390 17.71 -9.35 -26.54
C THR A 390 18.46 -10.69 -26.65
N ALA A 391 19.30 -10.83 -27.70
CA ALA A 391 20.22 -11.95 -27.92
C ALA A 391 21.58 -11.78 -27.20
N THR A 392 21.83 -10.64 -26.54
CA THR A 392 23.11 -10.40 -25.82
C THR A 392 23.38 -11.54 -24.86
N ILE A 393 24.62 -12.06 -24.91
CA ILE A 393 25.05 -13.14 -24.00
C ILE A 393 25.34 -12.54 -22.63
N VAL A 394 24.76 -13.15 -21.61
CA VAL A 394 25.01 -12.91 -20.19
C VAL A 394 25.47 -14.20 -19.51
N HIS A 395 26.14 -14.05 -18.36
CA HIS A 395 26.78 -15.20 -17.70
C HIS A 395 25.91 -15.63 -16.49
N ASP A 396 25.51 -16.88 -16.49
CA ASP A 396 24.83 -17.52 -15.38
C ASP A 396 25.78 -18.54 -14.73
N GLU A 397 26.78 -18.03 -14.03
CA GLU A 397 27.86 -18.76 -13.39
C GLU A 397 28.01 -18.33 -11.93
N PRO A 398 28.74 -19.04 -11.05
CA PRO A 398 28.96 -18.62 -9.67
C PRO A 398 29.46 -17.17 -9.58
N TYR A 399 28.71 -16.33 -8.87
CA TYR A 399 28.95 -14.90 -8.78
C TYR A 399 28.67 -14.39 -7.36
N ASN A 400 29.45 -13.42 -6.88
CA ASN A 400 29.21 -12.77 -5.60
C ASN A 400 28.61 -11.37 -5.80
N TYR A 401 27.85 -10.91 -4.83
CA TYR A 401 27.45 -9.50 -4.82
C TYR A 401 28.69 -8.60 -4.88
N PRO A 402 28.72 -7.61 -5.78
CA PRO A 402 29.89 -6.76 -6.00
C PRO A 402 30.40 -6.13 -4.71
N GLY A 403 31.72 -6.28 -4.47
CA GLY A 403 32.39 -5.78 -3.28
C GLY A 403 32.18 -6.62 -2.00
N THR A 404 31.60 -7.81 -2.11
CA THR A 404 31.37 -8.73 -0.97
C THR A 404 31.85 -10.14 -1.30
N ASN A 405 31.90 -11.00 -0.27
CA ASN A 405 32.08 -12.45 -0.44
C ASN A 405 30.76 -13.23 -0.38
N THR A 406 29.62 -12.54 -0.39
CA THR A 406 28.30 -13.16 -0.33
C THR A 406 27.89 -13.67 -1.71
N PRO A 407 27.65 -14.98 -1.89
CA PRO A 407 27.28 -15.53 -3.19
C PRO A 407 25.86 -15.16 -3.60
N VAL A 408 25.65 -14.97 -4.90
CA VAL A 408 24.33 -14.86 -5.52
C VAL A 408 23.89 -16.25 -5.95
N TYR A 409 22.76 -16.69 -5.45
CA TYR A 409 22.17 -17.97 -5.83
C TYR A 409 20.97 -17.79 -6.75
N ASN A 410 20.89 -18.64 -7.77
CA ASN A 410 19.65 -18.83 -8.51
C ASN A 410 18.64 -19.61 -7.66
N TRP A 411 17.35 -19.48 -8.00
CA TRP A 411 16.25 -20.10 -7.27
C TRP A 411 16.35 -21.65 -7.21
N ASP A 412 16.97 -22.27 -8.23
CA ASP A 412 17.20 -23.71 -8.36
C ASP A 412 18.60 -24.15 -7.90
N ARG A 413 19.43 -23.22 -7.39
CA ARG A 413 20.84 -23.42 -7.04
C ARG A 413 21.72 -23.87 -8.21
N GLY A 414 21.18 -23.91 -9.45
CA GLY A 414 21.88 -24.29 -10.68
C GLY A 414 22.40 -23.08 -11.47
N TYR A 415 23.25 -23.37 -12.47
CA TYR A 415 23.79 -22.38 -13.40
C TYR A 415 23.76 -22.92 -14.83
N PHE A 416 23.45 -22.03 -15.78
CA PHE A 416 23.31 -22.40 -17.21
C PHE A 416 24.46 -21.91 -18.09
N GLY A 417 25.51 -21.30 -17.51
CA GLY A 417 26.63 -20.75 -18.26
C GLY A 417 26.23 -19.54 -19.12
N ASN A 418 26.69 -19.55 -20.36
CA ASN A 418 26.39 -18.48 -21.32
C ASN A 418 24.97 -18.61 -21.88
N ILE A 419 24.12 -17.69 -21.55
CA ILE A 419 22.70 -17.65 -21.99
C ILE A 419 22.37 -16.29 -22.60
N THR A 420 21.27 -16.24 -23.37
CA THR A 420 20.79 -14.94 -23.89
C THR A 420 20.12 -14.11 -22.79
N LEU A 421 20.15 -12.80 -22.95
CA LEU A 421 19.45 -11.85 -22.09
C LEU A 421 17.95 -12.20 -21.97
N GLN A 422 17.31 -12.54 -23.11
CA GLN A 422 15.92 -12.99 -23.16
C GLN A 422 15.72 -14.26 -22.32
N TYR A 423 16.57 -15.27 -22.45
CA TYR A 423 16.44 -16.50 -21.68
C TYR A 423 16.69 -16.30 -20.18
N ALA A 424 17.65 -15.42 -19.83
CA ALA A 424 17.91 -15.06 -18.44
C ALA A 424 16.67 -14.45 -17.75
N LEU A 425 15.97 -13.53 -18.42
CA LEU A 425 14.71 -12.96 -17.91
C LEU A 425 13.58 -13.99 -17.93
N GLN A 426 13.45 -14.78 -19.00
CA GLN A 426 12.44 -15.83 -19.16
C GLN A 426 12.48 -16.85 -18.01
N GLN A 427 13.69 -17.27 -17.61
CA GLN A 427 13.92 -18.24 -16.52
C GLN A 427 14.17 -17.56 -15.16
N SER A 428 14.02 -16.24 -15.10
CA SER A 428 14.16 -15.44 -13.87
C SER A 428 15.49 -15.66 -13.15
N ARG A 429 16.62 -15.79 -13.88
CA ARG A 429 17.95 -16.04 -13.31
C ARG A 429 18.40 -14.85 -12.45
N ASN A 430 18.94 -15.13 -11.27
CA ASN A 430 19.38 -14.09 -10.32
C ASN A 430 20.78 -13.58 -10.65
N VAL A 431 21.70 -14.47 -11.01
CA VAL A 431 23.08 -14.09 -11.29
C VAL A 431 23.18 -13.11 -12.44
N PRO A 432 22.58 -13.35 -13.63
CA PRO A 432 22.58 -12.38 -14.71
C PRO A 432 21.95 -11.03 -14.36
N ALA A 433 20.93 -11.02 -13.48
CA ALA A 433 20.29 -9.79 -13.02
C ALA A 433 21.25 -8.93 -12.20
N VAL A 434 21.90 -9.52 -11.19
CA VAL A 434 22.89 -8.81 -10.35
C VAL A 434 24.11 -8.36 -11.17
N GLU A 435 24.62 -9.20 -12.08
CA GLU A 435 25.68 -8.83 -13.00
C GLU A 435 25.27 -7.63 -13.89
N THR A 436 24.03 -7.65 -14.40
CA THR A 436 23.47 -6.57 -15.22
C THR A 436 23.40 -5.27 -14.44
N LEU A 437 22.86 -5.31 -13.21
CA LEU A 437 22.80 -4.13 -12.33
C LEU A 437 24.21 -3.56 -12.06
N ASN A 438 25.20 -4.42 -11.86
CA ASN A 438 26.59 -3.99 -11.68
C ASN A 438 27.12 -3.26 -12.94
N LYS A 439 26.79 -3.76 -14.14
CA LYS A 439 27.18 -3.11 -15.41
C LYS A 439 26.45 -1.79 -15.65
N VAL A 440 25.18 -1.69 -15.25
CA VAL A 440 24.38 -0.45 -15.31
C VAL A 440 24.91 0.59 -14.33
N GLY A 441 25.21 0.16 -13.12
CA GLY A 441 25.62 0.99 -12.00
C GLY A 441 24.41 1.53 -11.19
N LEU A 442 24.56 1.55 -9.86
CA LEU A 442 23.49 1.84 -8.93
C LEU A 442 22.80 3.19 -9.17
N ASN A 443 23.58 4.25 -9.47
CA ASN A 443 23.01 5.58 -9.71
C ASN A 443 22.09 5.64 -10.93
N ARG A 444 22.47 4.98 -12.03
CA ARG A 444 21.61 4.93 -13.24
C ARG A 444 20.33 4.13 -12.98
N ALA A 445 20.45 3.01 -12.29
CA ALA A 445 19.30 2.20 -11.92
C ALA A 445 18.35 2.98 -10.99
N LYS A 446 18.85 3.69 -9.97
CA LYS A 446 18.07 4.58 -9.12
C LYS A 446 17.34 5.65 -9.92
N THR A 447 18.05 6.34 -10.83
CA THR A 447 17.43 7.37 -11.67
C THR A 447 16.32 6.81 -12.55
N PHE A 448 16.51 5.61 -13.09
CA PHE A 448 15.50 4.93 -13.90
C PHE A 448 14.26 4.54 -13.08
N LEU A 449 14.44 3.99 -11.88
CA LEU A 449 13.36 3.65 -10.96
C LEU A 449 12.55 4.88 -10.54
N ASN A 450 13.23 6.00 -10.24
CA ASN A 450 12.56 7.27 -9.91
C ASN A 450 11.68 7.76 -11.08
N GLY A 451 12.14 7.57 -12.32
CA GLY A 451 11.35 7.86 -13.53
C GLY A 451 10.09 7.00 -13.67
N LEU A 452 10.02 5.88 -12.94
CA LEU A 452 8.88 4.97 -12.87
C LEU A 452 8.06 5.11 -11.56
N GLY A 453 8.28 6.16 -10.77
CA GLY A 453 7.58 6.41 -9.53
C GLY A 453 8.00 5.50 -8.36
N ILE A 454 9.13 4.79 -8.50
CA ILE A 454 9.71 3.96 -7.44
C ILE A 454 10.95 4.67 -6.91
N ASP A 455 10.80 5.31 -5.75
CA ASP A 455 11.86 6.10 -5.14
C ASP A 455 12.48 5.34 -3.97
N TYR A 456 13.81 5.20 -4.03
CA TYR A 456 14.62 4.64 -2.96
C TYR A 456 15.55 5.70 -2.39
N PRO A 457 15.66 5.84 -1.07
CA PRO A 457 16.70 6.65 -0.44
C PRO A 457 18.10 6.23 -0.88
N SER A 458 18.35 4.92 -0.87
CA SER A 458 19.55 4.28 -1.39
C SER A 458 19.21 3.00 -2.13
N ILE A 459 20.04 2.59 -3.09
CA ILE A 459 19.91 1.35 -3.85
C ILE A 459 21.17 0.51 -3.68
N HIS A 460 21.01 -0.81 -3.62
CA HIS A 460 22.07 -1.80 -3.43
C HIS A 460 21.99 -2.86 -4.52
N TYR A 461 23.04 -3.67 -4.68
CA TYR A 461 23.05 -4.73 -5.68
C TYR A 461 22.01 -5.83 -5.42
N SER A 462 21.57 -6.00 -4.18
CA SER A 462 20.44 -6.88 -3.85
C SER A 462 19.11 -6.43 -4.45
N ASN A 463 18.97 -5.14 -4.78
CA ASN A 463 17.76 -4.61 -5.43
C ASN A 463 17.58 -5.08 -6.88
N ALA A 464 18.58 -5.75 -7.46
CA ALA A 464 18.40 -6.50 -8.70
C ALA A 464 17.28 -7.56 -8.60
N ILE A 465 17.07 -8.13 -7.41
CA ILE A 465 16.14 -9.24 -7.19
C ILE A 465 15.19 -9.04 -6.03
N SER A 466 15.14 -7.83 -5.45
CA SER A 466 14.34 -7.49 -4.27
C SER A 466 13.98 -6.01 -4.28
N SER A 467 12.81 -5.67 -3.76
CA SER A 467 12.40 -4.27 -3.51
C SER A 467 12.81 -3.77 -2.13
N ASN A 468 13.60 -4.52 -1.38
CA ASN A 468 13.98 -4.20 -0.01
C ASN A 468 14.76 -2.89 0.08
N THR A 469 14.36 -2.00 1.01
CA THR A 469 15.14 -0.84 1.42
C THR A 469 15.94 -1.23 2.67
N THR A 470 17.24 -1.03 2.67
CA THR A 470 18.10 -1.39 3.80
C THR A 470 17.98 -0.45 5.01
N GLU A 471 17.01 0.45 5.00
CA GLU A 471 16.78 1.39 6.09
C GLU A 471 15.89 0.80 7.19
N SER A 472 16.08 1.30 8.42
CA SER A 472 15.53 0.78 9.66
C SER A 472 14.00 0.73 9.76
N ASP A 473 13.28 1.30 8.82
CA ASP A 473 11.82 1.45 8.87
C ASP A 473 11.06 0.25 8.32
N LYS A 474 11.75 -0.80 7.89
CA LYS A 474 11.16 -2.04 7.38
C LYS A 474 10.19 -1.85 6.20
N LYS A 475 10.34 -0.76 5.45
CA LYS A 475 9.53 -0.49 4.26
C LYS A 475 10.28 -0.91 3.00
N TYR A 476 9.53 -1.48 2.06
CA TYR A 476 10.02 -1.78 0.72
C TYR A 476 9.67 -0.62 -0.21
N GLY A 477 10.41 -0.45 -1.30
CA GLY A 477 10.17 0.68 -2.22
C GLY A 477 8.96 0.50 -3.15
N ALA A 478 8.36 -0.69 -3.20
CA ALA A 478 7.34 -1.06 -4.15
C ALA A 478 6.03 -1.52 -3.47
N SER A 479 4.92 -1.33 -4.17
CA SER A 479 3.57 -1.80 -3.83
C SER A 479 2.87 -2.25 -5.12
N SER A 480 1.70 -2.90 -5.00
CA SER A 480 0.88 -3.28 -6.16
C SER A 480 0.59 -2.06 -7.05
N GLU A 481 0.20 -0.95 -6.48
CA GLU A 481 -0.08 0.30 -7.21
C GLU A 481 1.14 0.79 -7.99
N LYS A 482 2.30 0.91 -7.32
CA LYS A 482 3.54 1.37 -7.94
C LYS A 482 4.01 0.44 -9.05
N MET A 483 3.92 -0.88 -8.83
CA MET A 483 4.32 -1.87 -9.82
C MET A 483 3.39 -1.89 -11.04
N ALA A 484 2.07 -1.75 -10.84
CA ALA A 484 1.12 -1.64 -11.95
C ALA A 484 1.42 -0.41 -12.81
N ALA A 485 1.69 0.74 -12.20
CA ALA A 485 2.04 1.97 -12.91
C ALA A 485 3.40 1.90 -13.61
N ALA A 486 4.42 1.30 -12.97
CA ALA A 486 5.75 1.12 -13.56
C ALA A 486 5.71 0.20 -14.78
N TYR A 487 4.94 -0.90 -14.72
CA TYR A 487 4.80 -1.83 -15.84
C TYR A 487 3.94 -1.27 -16.96
N ALA A 488 2.97 -0.38 -16.67
CA ALA A 488 2.20 0.34 -17.68
C ALA A 488 3.10 1.16 -18.63
N ALA A 489 4.24 1.66 -18.14
CA ALA A 489 5.19 2.40 -18.97
C ALA A 489 5.84 1.54 -20.06
N PHE A 490 5.99 0.24 -19.87
CA PHE A 490 6.42 -0.66 -20.95
C PHE A 490 5.33 -0.81 -22.02
N ALA A 491 4.08 -0.92 -21.59
CA ALA A 491 2.96 -1.16 -22.47
C ALA A 491 2.67 0.00 -23.44
N ASN A 492 2.92 1.24 -23.00
CA ASN A 492 2.61 2.46 -23.76
C ASN A 492 3.81 3.09 -24.48
N GLY A 493 4.91 2.36 -24.61
CA GLY A 493 6.11 2.83 -25.32
C GLY A 493 6.99 3.75 -24.49
N GLY A 494 6.93 3.72 -23.16
CA GLY A 494 7.90 4.33 -22.27
C GLY A 494 7.44 5.59 -21.52
N THR A 495 6.17 5.85 -21.43
CA THR A 495 5.60 6.98 -20.69
C THR A 495 5.06 6.50 -19.33
N TYR A 496 5.55 7.07 -18.24
CA TYR A 496 5.03 6.83 -16.90
C TYR A 496 3.92 7.83 -16.56
N TYR A 497 2.82 7.31 -16.01
CA TYR A 497 1.73 8.07 -15.42
C TYR A 497 1.59 7.74 -13.94
N LYS A 498 1.52 8.76 -13.07
CA LYS A 498 1.20 8.56 -11.65
C LYS A 498 -0.19 7.94 -11.53
N PRO A 499 -0.41 6.95 -10.65
CA PRO A 499 -1.76 6.41 -10.41
C PRO A 499 -2.76 7.51 -10.03
N MET A 500 -3.95 7.47 -10.62
CA MET A 500 -4.96 8.50 -10.44
C MET A 500 -6.35 7.89 -10.21
N TYR A 501 -6.93 8.13 -9.03
CA TYR A 501 -8.25 7.61 -8.62
C TYR A 501 -9.40 8.54 -8.99
N ILE A 502 -9.14 9.86 -9.02
CA ILE A 502 -10.15 10.89 -9.28
C ILE A 502 -9.82 11.68 -10.54
N HIS A 503 -10.83 12.18 -11.24
CA HIS A 503 -10.62 13.08 -12.37
C HIS A 503 -11.34 14.43 -12.23
N LYS A 504 -12.33 14.54 -11.31
CA LYS A 504 -13.02 15.80 -11.06
C LYS A 504 -13.56 15.87 -9.64
N VAL A 505 -13.54 17.06 -9.05
CA VAL A 505 -14.21 17.41 -7.79
C VAL A 505 -15.08 18.64 -8.01
N VAL A 506 -16.34 18.59 -7.54
CA VAL A 506 -17.25 19.72 -7.49
C VAL A 506 -17.46 20.09 -6.02
N PHE A 507 -17.07 21.31 -5.66
CA PHE A 507 -17.19 21.80 -4.29
C PHE A 507 -18.61 22.26 -3.97
N SER A 508 -18.92 22.39 -2.67
CA SER A 508 -20.24 22.82 -2.18
C SER A 508 -20.68 24.21 -2.64
N ASP A 509 -19.75 25.05 -3.10
CA ASP A 509 -20.03 26.38 -3.69
C ASP A 509 -20.28 26.33 -5.19
N GLY A 510 -20.27 25.14 -5.79
CA GLY A 510 -20.45 24.90 -7.21
C GLY A 510 -19.19 25.10 -8.06
N SER A 511 -18.03 25.43 -7.46
CA SER A 511 -16.77 25.47 -8.19
C SER A 511 -16.29 24.05 -8.51
N GLU A 512 -15.59 23.89 -9.63
CA GLU A 512 -15.10 22.61 -10.10
C GLU A 512 -13.56 22.62 -10.21
N LYS A 513 -12.92 21.48 -9.92
CA LYS A 513 -11.51 21.23 -10.19
C LYS A 513 -11.39 19.92 -10.94
N GLU A 514 -10.88 20.00 -12.17
CA GLU A 514 -10.53 18.83 -12.97
C GLU A 514 -9.07 18.47 -12.79
N PHE A 515 -8.80 17.16 -12.85
CA PHE A 515 -7.45 16.60 -12.75
C PHE A 515 -7.10 15.88 -14.05
N SER A 516 -5.96 16.21 -14.59
CA SER A 516 -5.38 15.55 -15.76
C SER A 516 -4.03 14.96 -15.39
N ASN A 517 -3.76 13.77 -15.86
CA ASN A 517 -2.48 13.11 -15.65
C ASN A 517 -1.56 13.38 -16.83
N VAL A 518 -0.52 14.17 -16.61
CA VAL A 518 0.50 14.44 -17.63
C VAL A 518 1.59 13.39 -17.47
N GLY A 519 1.70 12.49 -18.46
CA GLY A 519 2.73 11.45 -18.47
C GLY A 519 4.14 12.03 -18.61
N THR A 520 5.10 11.38 -17.97
CA THR A 520 6.53 11.69 -18.10
C THR A 520 7.25 10.58 -18.85
N ARG A 521 8.15 10.93 -19.76
CA ARG A 521 8.96 9.94 -20.49
C ARG A 521 9.94 9.29 -19.54
N ALA A 522 9.72 8.02 -19.20
CA ALA A 522 10.59 7.23 -18.33
C ALA A 522 11.68 6.47 -19.10
N MET A 523 11.40 6.07 -20.33
CA MET A 523 12.34 5.33 -21.20
C MET A 523 12.03 5.54 -22.68
N LYS A 524 12.96 5.15 -23.55
CA LYS A 524 12.76 5.11 -24.99
C LYS A 524 11.74 4.06 -25.39
N GLU A 525 11.02 4.30 -26.47
CA GLU A 525 10.09 3.33 -27.03
C GLU A 525 10.79 2.01 -27.41
N THR A 526 12.03 2.11 -27.92
CA THR A 526 12.85 0.95 -28.22
C THR A 526 13.16 0.09 -26.99
N THR A 527 13.42 0.72 -25.84
CA THR A 527 13.64 0.01 -24.56
C THR A 527 12.35 -0.68 -24.10
N ALA A 528 11.23 0.04 -24.13
CA ALA A 528 9.92 -0.48 -23.74
C ALA A 528 9.52 -1.69 -24.61
N TYR A 529 9.73 -1.61 -25.94
CA TYR A 529 9.43 -2.71 -26.85
C TYR A 529 10.32 -3.93 -26.62
N MET A 530 11.65 -3.76 -26.48
CA MET A 530 12.58 -4.87 -26.21
C MET A 530 12.24 -5.59 -24.90
N MET A 531 11.88 -4.83 -23.87
CA MET A 531 11.42 -5.40 -22.59
C MET A 531 10.10 -6.15 -22.74
N THR A 532 9.14 -5.58 -23.47
CA THR A 532 7.85 -6.25 -23.76
C THR A 532 8.07 -7.56 -24.50
N ASP A 533 8.92 -7.56 -25.52
CA ASP A 533 9.24 -8.75 -26.29
C ASP A 533 9.84 -9.86 -25.40
N MET A 534 10.82 -9.54 -24.57
CA MET A 534 11.38 -10.50 -23.61
C MET A 534 10.34 -10.98 -22.59
N MET A 535 9.51 -10.08 -22.04
CA MET A 535 8.51 -10.44 -21.03
C MET A 535 7.34 -11.26 -21.61
N LYS A 536 7.06 -11.18 -22.90
CA LYS A 536 6.14 -12.12 -23.59
C LYS A 536 6.65 -13.56 -23.49
N THR A 537 7.96 -13.77 -23.58
CA THR A 537 8.55 -15.11 -23.48
C THR A 537 8.50 -15.66 -22.05
N VAL A 538 8.51 -14.82 -21.02
CA VAL A 538 8.29 -15.23 -19.64
C VAL A 538 6.94 -15.93 -19.48
N LEU A 539 5.92 -15.44 -20.17
CA LEU A 539 4.56 -16.01 -20.10
C LEU A 539 4.40 -17.25 -20.97
N SER A 540 4.94 -17.24 -22.20
CA SER A 540 4.73 -18.35 -23.15
C SER A 540 5.63 -19.56 -22.85
N TYR A 541 6.87 -19.35 -22.43
CA TYR A 541 7.88 -20.41 -22.27
C TYR A 541 8.57 -20.42 -20.90
N GLY A 542 8.42 -19.35 -20.11
CA GLY A 542 9.14 -19.15 -18.86
C GLY A 542 8.32 -19.43 -17.60
N THR A 543 8.67 -18.70 -16.54
CA THR A 543 8.11 -18.86 -15.19
C THR A 543 6.64 -18.39 -15.06
N GLY A 544 6.15 -17.59 -16.00
CA GLY A 544 4.82 -16.95 -15.94
C GLY A 544 3.70 -17.72 -16.64
N ARG A 545 3.85 -19.01 -16.96
CA ARG A 545 2.87 -19.79 -17.76
C ARG A 545 1.48 -19.85 -17.12
N ASN A 546 1.35 -19.72 -15.81
CA ASN A 546 0.04 -19.68 -15.14
C ASN A 546 -0.78 -18.42 -15.47
N ALA A 547 -0.13 -17.34 -15.92
CA ALA A 547 -0.78 -16.11 -16.37
C ALA A 547 -1.10 -16.10 -17.87
N TYR A 548 -0.56 -17.04 -18.66
CA TYR A 548 -0.60 -17.00 -20.12
C TYR A 548 -1.99 -17.20 -20.70
N LEU A 549 -2.37 -16.31 -21.62
CA LEU A 549 -3.56 -16.35 -22.46
C LEU A 549 -3.12 -16.31 -23.93
N ALA A 550 -3.26 -17.43 -24.65
CA ALA A 550 -2.72 -17.58 -26.00
C ALA A 550 -3.34 -16.61 -27.03
N TRP A 551 -4.56 -16.17 -26.79
CA TRP A 551 -5.30 -15.26 -27.67
C TRP A 551 -5.06 -13.79 -27.39
N LEU A 552 -4.43 -13.45 -26.23
CA LEU A 552 -4.24 -12.08 -25.77
C LEU A 552 -2.74 -11.72 -25.82
N PRO A 553 -2.33 -10.74 -26.63
CA PRO A 553 -0.99 -10.16 -26.53
C PRO A 553 -0.78 -9.55 -25.16
N GLN A 554 0.17 -10.11 -24.39
CA GLN A 554 0.46 -9.71 -23.02
C GLN A 554 1.91 -9.98 -22.67
N ALA A 555 2.42 -9.23 -21.71
CA ALA A 555 3.77 -9.39 -21.19
C ALA A 555 3.75 -9.28 -19.67
N GLY A 556 4.71 -9.90 -18.98
CA GLY A 556 4.72 -9.85 -17.52
C GLY A 556 5.87 -10.62 -16.91
N LYS A 557 5.96 -10.55 -15.59
CA LYS A 557 7.01 -11.14 -14.78
C LYS A 557 6.46 -11.69 -13.47
N THR A 558 6.88 -12.88 -13.10
CA THR A 558 6.67 -13.49 -11.79
C THR A 558 7.69 -13.00 -10.78
N GLY A 559 7.32 -13.02 -9.51
CA GLY A 559 8.22 -12.78 -8.39
C GLY A 559 7.90 -13.71 -7.23
N THR A 560 8.92 -13.99 -6.44
CA THR A 560 8.82 -14.58 -5.11
C THR A 560 9.81 -13.86 -4.22
N SER A 561 9.42 -13.60 -2.97
CA SER A 561 10.37 -13.16 -1.95
C SER A 561 10.98 -14.37 -1.24
N ASN A 562 12.02 -14.14 -0.45
CA ASN A 562 12.73 -15.21 0.24
C ASN A 562 12.65 -15.03 1.76
N TYR A 563 12.67 -16.14 2.46
CA TYR A 563 13.03 -16.19 3.87
C TYR A 563 14.54 -16.08 4.04
N THR A 564 15.00 -15.55 5.17
CA THR A 564 16.40 -15.65 5.59
C THR A 564 16.71 -17.08 6.04
N ASP A 565 17.98 -17.45 6.03
CA ASP A 565 18.42 -18.78 6.52
C ASP A 565 18.00 -18.96 7.99
N GLU A 566 18.06 -17.91 8.81
CA GLU A 566 17.60 -17.91 10.20
C GLU A 566 16.09 -18.16 10.33
N GLU A 567 15.27 -17.53 9.48
CA GLU A 567 13.82 -17.76 9.46
C GLU A 567 13.48 -19.20 9.06
N ILE A 568 14.22 -19.76 8.10
CA ILE A 568 14.03 -21.15 7.67
C ILE A 568 14.38 -22.12 8.80
N GLU A 569 15.54 -21.95 9.46
CA GLU A 569 16.01 -22.84 10.52
C GLU A 569 15.14 -22.78 11.77
N ASN A 570 14.72 -21.58 12.19
CA ASN A 570 14.05 -21.37 13.45
C ASN A 570 12.52 -21.54 13.37
N HIS A 571 11.91 -21.15 12.24
CA HIS A 571 10.45 -21.02 12.14
C HIS A 571 9.82 -21.95 11.09
N ILE A 572 10.36 -22.01 9.87
CA ILE A 572 9.71 -22.68 8.74
C ILE A 572 9.95 -24.20 8.76
N LYS A 573 11.20 -24.64 8.99
CA LYS A 573 11.60 -26.05 9.19
C LYS A 573 11.13 -27.02 8.09
N THR A 574 11.22 -26.62 6.82
CA THR A 574 10.79 -27.45 5.68
C THR A 574 11.90 -27.59 4.67
N SER A 575 11.95 -28.74 3.98
CA SER A 575 12.82 -28.96 2.82
C SER A 575 12.15 -28.66 1.49
N GLN A 576 10.87 -28.29 1.47
CA GLN A 576 10.16 -27.89 0.26
C GLN A 576 10.48 -26.45 -0.11
N PHE A 577 10.32 -26.12 -1.40
CA PHE A 577 10.38 -24.73 -1.82
C PHE A 577 9.19 -23.96 -1.24
N VAL A 578 9.49 -22.87 -0.54
CA VAL A 578 8.52 -22.02 0.15
C VAL A 578 8.90 -20.56 -0.03
N ALA A 579 7.91 -19.66 0.00
CA ALA A 579 8.14 -18.23 -0.05
C ALA A 579 7.17 -17.50 0.90
N PRO A 580 7.54 -16.35 1.44
CA PRO A 580 6.61 -15.50 2.20
C PRO A 580 5.61 -14.77 1.30
N ASP A 581 6.00 -14.46 0.05
CA ASP A 581 5.19 -13.73 -0.92
C ASP A 581 5.32 -14.33 -2.32
N GLU A 582 4.23 -14.37 -3.06
CA GLU A 582 4.21 -14.66 -4.49
C GLU A 582 3.59 -13.47 -5.23
N LEU A 583 4.18 -13.09 -6.35
CA LEU A 583 3.94 -11.83 -7.02
C LEU A 583 3.84 -12.03 -8.53
N PHE A 584 2.99 -11.21 -9.13
CA PHE A 584 2.92 -11.11 -10.56
C PHE A 584 2.69 -9.66 -10.99
N ALA A 585 3.45 -9.17 -11.96
CA ALA A 585 3.20 -7.91 -12.62
C ALA A 585 3.18 -8.12 -14.14
N GLY A 586 2.10 -7.68 -14.78
CA GLY A 586 1.92 -7.89 -16.22
C GLY A 586 0.94 -6.89 -16.82
N TYR A 587 0.91 -6.88 -18.15
CA TYR A 587 0.12 -5.91 -18.90
C TYR A 587 -0.28 -6.42 -20.29
N THR A 588 -1.32 -5.78 -20.79
CA THR A 588 -1.75 -5.76 -22.19
C THR A 588 -1.48 -4.35 -22.75
N ARG A 589 -1.86 -4.08 -23.99
CA ARG A 589 -1.80 -2.69 -24.52
C ARG A 589 -2.76 -1.71 -23.83
N LYS A 590 -3.75 -2.21 -23.09
CA LYS A 590 -4.80 -1.38 -22.47
C LYS A 590 -4.68 -1.29 -20.95
N TYR A 591 -4.36 -2.39 -20.30
CA TYR A 591 -4.34 -2.49 -18.85
C TYR A 591 -3.02 -3.05 -18.32
N SER A 592 -2.57 -2.52 -17.22
CA SER A 592 -1.47 -3.07 -16.41
C SER A 592 -2.00 -3.45 -15.04
N MET A 593 -1.60 -4.63 -14.55
CA MET A 593 -2.01 -5.15 -13.27
C MET A 593 -0.82 -5.74 -12.52
N ALA A 594 -0.70 -5.42 -11.25
CA ALA A 594 0.24 -6.06 -10.37
C ALA A 594 -0.51 -6.70 -9.18
N VAL A 595 -0.11 -7.92 -8.83
CA VAL A 595 -0.75 -8.75 -7.81
C VAL A 595 0.29 -9.20 -6.80
N TRP A 596 -0.03 -9.06 -5.54
CA TRP A 596 0.68 -9.63 -4.40
C TRP A 596 -0.19 -10.69 -3.73
N THR A 597 0.41 -11.80 -3.31
CA THR A 597 -0.22 -12.82 -2.45
C THR A 597 0.71 -13.23 -1.33
N GLY A 598 0.15 -13.47 -0.15
CA GLY A 598 0.87 -13.87 1.04
C GLY A 598 -0.04 -13.95 2.26
N TYR A 599 0.49 -14.41 3.37
CA TYR A 599 -0.24 -14.40 4.63
C TYR A 599 0.02 -13.12 5.42
N SER A 600 -0.93 -12.71 6.27
CA SER A 600 -0.75 -11.56 7.17
C SER A 600 0.46 -11.76 8.07
N ASN A 601 0.64 -12.95 8.62
CA ASN A 601 1.89 -13.35 9.27
C ASN A 601 2.88 -13.82 8.21
N ARG A 602 3.94 -13.05 7.96
CA ARG A 602 4.96 -13.34 6.96
C ARG A 602 5.66 -14.70 7.18
N LEU A 603 5.69 -15.21 8.42
CA LEU A 603 6.28 -16.50 8.74
C LEU A 603 5.39 -17.71 8.39
N THR A 604 4.15 -17.49 7.98
CA THR A 604 3.31 -18.54 7.39
C THR A 604 3.70 -18.68 5.91
N PRO A 605 4.26 -19.84 5.50
CA PRO A 605 4.84 -19.99 4.18
C PRO A 605 3.78 -20.30 3.11
N LEU A 606 3.94 -19.72 1.93
CA LEU A 606 3.28 -20.17 0.71
C LEU A 606 3.88 -21.49 0.25
N VAL A 607 3.03 -22.44 -0.06
CA VAL A 607 3.42 -23.78 -0.56
C VAL A 607 2.53 -24.18 -1.74
N GLY A 608 3.06 -25.02 -2.63
CA GLY A 608 2.30 -25.69 -3.68
C GLY A 608 1.45 -24.70 -4.53
N ASN A 609 0.13 -24.84 -4.48
CA ASN A 609 -0.80 -24.00 -5.24
C ASN A 609 -0.76 -22.51 -4.82
N GLY A 610 -0.41 -22.22 -3.56
CA GLY A 610 -0.25 -20.84 -3.09
C GLY A 610 0.78 -20.05 -3.88
N LEU A 611 1.81 -20.72 -4.44
CA LEU A 611 2.86 -20.12 -5.27
C LEU A 611 2.44 -19.83 -6.73
N THR A 612 1.15 -19.91 -7.05
CA THR A 612 0.62 -19.65 -8.40
C THR A 612 -0.61 -18.75 -8.40
N VAL A 613 -1.04 -18.30 -7.24
CA VAL A 613 -2.29 -17.54 -7.06
C VAL A 613 -2.23 -16.18 -7.75
N ALA A 614 -1.14 -15.40 -7.58
CA ALA A 614 -1.03 -14.07 -8.18
C ALA A 614 -1.12 -14.13 -9.71
N ALA A 615 -0.43 -15.10 -10.33
CA ALA A 615 -0.48 -15.29 -11.77
C ALA A 615 -1.89 -15.71 -12.27
N LYS A 616 -2.60 -16.52 -11.50
CA LYS A 616 -3.98 -16.94 -11.81
C LYS A 616 -4.99 -15.81 -11.64
N VAL A 617 -4.85 -15.00 -10.60
CA VAL A 617 -5.66 -13.78 -10.38
C VAL A 617 -5.49 -12.82 -11.56
N TYR A 618 -4.25 -12.54 -11.95
CA TYR A 618 -3.96 -11.74 -13.16
C TYR A 618 -4.64 -12.33 -14.39
N ARG A 619 -4.46 -13.63 -14.63
CA ARG A 619 -5.05 -14.30 -15.79
C ARG A 619 -6.57 -14.18 -15.83
N SER A 620 -7.24 -14.44 -14.71
CA SER A 620 -8.70 -14.34 -14.61
C SER A 620 -9.18 -12.92 -14.90
N MET A 621 -8.55 -11.93 -14.26
CA MET A 621 -8.94 -10.53 -14.44
C MET A 621 -8.68 -10.02 -15.86
N MET A 622 -7.54 -10.38 -16.50
CA MET A 622 -7.25 -9.98 -17.86
C MET A 622 -8.14 -10.69 -18.89
N THR A 623 -8.60 -11.89 -18.59
CA THR A 623 -9.63 -12.56 -19.41
C THR A 623 -10.91 -11.72 -19.42
N TYR A 624 -11.41 -11.33 -18.27
CA TYR A 624 -12.61 -10.49 -18.14
C TYR A 624 -12.44 -9.13 -18.84
N LEU A 625 -11.36 -8.41 -18.54
CA LEU A 625 -11.11 -7.06 -19.08
C LEU A 625 -10.90 -7.04 -20.60
N SER A 626 -10.55 -8.17 -21.20
CA SER A 626 -10.28 -8.28 -22.65
C SER A 626 -11.36 -9.04 -23.40
N GLU A 627 -12.41 -9.51 -22.73
CA GLU A 627 -13.54 -10.22 -23.35
C GLU A 627 -14.23 -9.34 -24.40
N GLY A 628 -14.54 -9.94 -25.55
CA GLY A 628 -15.17 -9.23 -26.65
C GLY A 628 -14.30 -8.20 -27.36
N SER A 629 -13.04 -8.02 -26.96
CA SER A 629 -12.07 -7.16 -27.65
C SER A 629 -11.34 -7.91 -28.76
N ASN A 630 -10.82 -7.15 -29.73
CA ASN A 630 -9.87 -7.67 -30.70
C ASN A 630 -8.48 -7.09 -30.40
N PRO A 631 -7.70 -7.72 -29.50
CA PRO A 631 -6.47 -7.13 -29.00
C PRO A 631 -5.38 -7.18 -30.07
N GLU A 632 -4.76 -6.02 -30.32
CA GLU A 632 -3.61 -5.88 -31.20
C GLU A 632 -2.30 -6.08 -30.43
N ASP A 633 -1.30 -6.64 -31.09
CA ASP A 633 0.06 -6.76 -30.57
C ASP A 633 0.83 -5.43 -30.71
N TRP A 634 1.97 -5.32 -30.03
CA TRP A 634 2.88 -4.18 -30.16
C TRP A 634 3.64 -4.22 -31.48
N ASN A 635 3.70 -3.10 -32.17
CA ASN A 635 4.50 -2.94 -33.38
C ASN A 635 5.97 -2.65 -33.03
N ILE A 636 6.89 -3.15 -33.84
CA ILE A 636 8.32 -2.85 -33.70
C ILE A 636 8.52 -1.36 -34.00
N PRO A 637 9.07 -0.56 -33.05
CA PRO A 637 9.31 0.85 -33.28
C PRO A 637 10.53 1.07 -34.19
N GLU A 638 10.61 2.29 -34.74
CA GLU A 638 11.79 2.75 -35.47
C GLU A 638 13.07 2.63 -34.61
N GLY A 639 14.17 2.24 -35.22
CA GLY A 639 15.43 2.01 -34.50
C GLY A 639 15.66 0.57 -34.03
N LEU A 640 14.70 -0.32 -34.23
CA LEU A 640 14.82 -1.74 -33.96
C LEU A 640 14.59 -2.59 -35.21
N TYR A 641 15.17 -3.79 -35.20
CA TYR A 641 14.84 -4.84 -36.16
C TYR A 641 14.80 -6.20 -35.47
N ARG A 642 14.07 -7.14 -36.06
CA ARG A 642 13.97 -8.53 -35.59
C ARG A 642 14.83 -9.44 -36.47
N ASN A 643 15.59 -10.32 -35.83
CA ASN A 643 16.30 -11.41 -36.48
C ASN A 643 16.00 -12.72 -35.73
N GLY A 644 15.23 -13.61 -36.35
CA GLY A 644 14.69 -14.79 -35.70
C GLY A 644 13.76 -14.41 -34.51
N GLU A 645 14.04 -14.97 -33.35
CA GLU A 645 13.28 -14.72 -32.12
C GLU A 645 13.77 -13.48 -31.34
N PHE A 646 14.87 -12.84 -31.77
CA PHE A 646 15.51 -11.76 -31.04
C PHE A 646 15.32 -10.39 -31.69
N VAL A 647 15.35 -9.36 -30.86
CA VAL A 647 15.24 -7.94 -31.23
C VAL A 647 16.58 -7.25 -31.03
N PHE A 648 16.97 -6.44 -32.00
CA PHE A 648 18.25 -5.72 -32.05
C PHE A 648 18.02 -4.24 -32.28
N LYS A 649 18.84 -3.39 -31.66
CA LYS A 649 18.94 -1.97 -32.04
C LYS A 649 19.65 -1.84 -33.39
N ASN A 650 19.26 -0.85 -34.19
CA ASN A 650 19.93 -0.56 -35.45
C ASN A 650 21.42 -0.29 -35.21
N GLY A 651 22.28 -0.95 -35.99
CA GLY A 651 23.74 -0.88 -35.82
C GLY A 651 24.34 -1.85 -34.80
N ALA A 652 23.53 -2.59 -34.07
CA ALA A 652 24.01 -3.68 -33.23
C ALA A 652 24.72 -4.75 -34.07
N ARG A 653 25.88 -5.21 -33.65
CA ARG A 653 26.57 -6.32 -34.32
C ARG A 653 25.89 -7.63 -33.94
N SER A 654 25.24 -8.28 -34.91
CA SER A 654 24.73 -9.64 -34.72
C SER A 654 25.93 -10.60 -34.68
N THR A 655 26.42 -10.89 -33.47
CA THR A 655 27.39 -11.98 -33.25
C THR A 655 26.70 -13.31 -33.00
N TRP A 656 25.40 -13.37 -33.16
CA TRP A 656 24.59 -14.56 -32.94
C TRP A 656 24.73 -15.53 -34.13
N ASN A 657 25.56 -16.55 -33.96
CA ASN A 657 25.45 -17.80 -34.70
C ASN A 657 24.59 -18.73 -33.86
N SER A 658 23.38 -19.01 -34.33
CA SER A 658 22.43 -19.87 -33.63
C SER A 658 23.11 -21.14 -33.10
N PRO A 659 23.24 -21.36 -31.78
CA PRO A 659 23.56 -22.68 -31.30
C PRO A 659 22.34 -23.57 -31.50
N ALA A 660 22.56 -24.82 -31.83
CA ALA A 660 21.46 -25.79 -31.83
C ALA A 660 20.79 -25.85 -30.45
N PRO A 661 19.46 -26.10 -30.39
CA PRO A 661 18.72 -26.16 -29.13
C PRO A 661 19.38 -27.14 -28.17
N GLN A 662 19.92 -26.65 -27.05
CA GLN A 662 20.35 -27.52 -25.97
C GLN A 662 19.09 -28.01 -25.26
N GLN A 663 18.82 -29.29 -25.34
CA GLN A 663 17.83 -29.97 -24.51
C GLN A 663 18.24 -29.81 -23.03
N PRO A 664 17.29 -29.58 -22.12
CA PRO A 664 17.57 -29.58 -20.69
C PRO A 664 18.17 -30.93 -20.30
N PRO A 665 19.17 -30.97 -19.38
CA PRO A 665 19.75 -32.20 -18.90
C PRO A 665 18.65 -33.05 -18.28
N SER A 666 18.50 -34.28 -18.80
CA SER A 666 17.62 -35.29 -18.21
C SER A 666 18.15 -35.63 -16.82
N THR A 667 17.31 -35.47 -15.80
CA THR A 667 17.56 -35.98 -14.46
C THR A 667 17.63 -37.49 -14.48
N GLU A 668 18.86 -38.03 -14.52
CA GLU A 668 19.08 -39.45 -14.20
C GLU A 668 18.99 -39.62 -12.68
N SER A 669 17.98 -40.36 -12.27
CA SER A 669 17.87 -40.87 -10.91
C SER A 669 18.96 -41.95 -10.71
N SER A 670 19.96 -41.65 -9.87
CA SER A 670 20.92 -42.61 -9.41
C SER A 670 20.27 -43.56 -8.40
N SER A 671 20.03 -44.81 -8.83
CA SER A 671 19.85 -45.94 -7.93
C SER A 671 21.16 -46.77 -7.96
N SER A 672 21.81 -46.79 -6.82
CA SER A 672 22.94 -47.66 -6.52
C SER A 672 22.53 -49.09 -6.39
N SER A 673 23.15 -50.02 -7.12
CA SER A 673 23.36 -51.40 -6.66
C SER A 673 24.59 -52.01 -7.31
N SER A 674 25.36 -52.64 -6.48
CA SER A 674 26.65 -53.23 -6.59
C SER A 674 26.75 -54.50 -7.44
N ASP A 675 27.93 -54.68 -8.05
CA ASP A 675 28.72 -55.88 -8.33
C ASP A 675 28.14 -57.10 -9.10
N SER A 676 28.68 -57.46 -10.21
CA SER A 676 29.84 -58.34 -10.43
C SER A 676 29.90 -58.89 -11.87
N SER A 677 31.07 -58.77 -12.39
CA SER A 677 31.86 -59.58 -13.36
C SER A 677 31.22 -60.60 -14.30
N THR A 678 31.64 -60.56 -15.51
CA THR A 678 32.23 -61.52 -16.41
C THR A 678 31.52 -61.77 -17.77
N SER A 679 32.32 -61.41 -18.78
CA SER A 679 32.65 -62.07 -20.06
C SER A 679 31.62 -62.49 -21.11
N GLN A 680 31.91 -61.98 -22.26
CA GLN A 680 32.04 -62.59 -23.62
C GLN A 680 30.79 -62.94 -24.43
N SER A 681 30.75 -62.28 -25.53
CA SER A 681 30.78 -62.71 -26.94
C SER A 681 29.47 -63.02 -27.68
N SER A 682 29.44 -62.34 -28.79
CA SER A 682 29.07 -62.78 -30.15
C SER A 682 27.61 -62.93 -30.55
N SER A 683 27.28 -62.04 -31.47
CA SER A 683 26.79 -62.30 -32.81
C SER A 683 25.30 -62.61 -33.07
N THR A 684 24.85 -61.90 -34.06
CA THR A 684 23.89 -62.25 -35.13
C THR A 684 22.42 -61.93 -34.95
N THR A 685 22.02 -60.95 -35.72
CA THR A 685 20.72 -60.77 -36.40
C THR A 685 20.37 -62.02 -37.20
N PRO A 686 19.17 -62.27 -37.79
CA PRO A 686 18.06 -61.36 -38.08
C PRO A 686 16.62 -61.95 -38.04
N SER A 687 15.67 -61.03 -38.28
CA SER A 687 14.46 -61.20 -39.15
C SER A 687 13.18 -61.82 -38.66
N THR A 688 12.20 -61.06 -38.86
CA THR A 688 10.90 -61.21 -39.57
C THR A 688 9.67 -61.72 -38.85
N ASN A 689 8.68 -60.86 -39.01
CA ASN A 689 7.30 -61.04 -39.47
C ASN A 689 6.17 -61.48 -38.53
N ASN A 690 5.28 -60.59 -38.55
CA ASN A 690 3.83 -60.72 -38.93
C ASN A 690 2.80 -61.22 -37.92
N SER A 691 1.89 -60.29 -37.80
CA SER A 691 0.46 -60.39 -38.08
C SER A 691 -0.49 -60.92 -36.99
N THR A 692 -1.40 -60.08 -36.84
CA THR A 692 -2.89 -60.20 -36.91
C THR A 692 -3.68 -60.63 -35.71
N THR A 693 -4.56 -59.69 -35.40
CA THR A 693 -6.03 -59.82 -35.22
C THR A 693 -6.63 -60.35 -33.97
N THR A 694 -7.53 -59.53 -33.54
CA THR A 694 -8.92 -59.76 -33.09
C THR A 694 -9.22 -59.64 -31.60
N ASN A 695 -9.98 -58.57 -31.38
CA ASN A 695 -11.05 -58.48 -30.39
C ASN A 695 -12.10 -59.61 -30.63
N PRO A 696 -13.02 -60.02 -29.80
CA PRO A 696 -13.95 -59.16 -29.08
C PRO A 696 -14.58 -59.65 -27.75
N ASN A 697 -15.19 -58.69 -27.13
CA ASN A 697 -16.53 -58.73 -26.45
C ASN A 697 -16.85 -59.65 -25.26
N ASN A 698 -17.48 -59.01 -24.40
CA ASN A 698 -18.80 -59.22 -23.74
C ASN A 698 -18.83 -59.67 -22.26
N ASN A 699 -19.36 -58.76 -21.52
CA ASN A 699 -20.71 -58.77 -20.87
C ASN A 699 -20.86 -59.44 -19.49
N THR A 700 -21.49 -58.68 -18.66
CA THR A 700 -22.70 -58.92 -17.86
C THR A 700 -22.54 -59.14 -16.37
N GLN A 701 -23.07 -58.16 -15.69
CA GLN A 701 -24.17 -58.16 -14.68
C GLN A 701 -23.92 -58.57 -13.21
N GLN A 702 -24.34 -57.60 -12.40
CA GLN A 702 -25.30 -57.70 -11.26
C GLN A 702 -24.86 -58.52 -10.07
N SER A 703 -25.09 -58.11 -8.84
CA SER A 703 -26.25 -57.53 -8.17
C SER A 703 -25.95 -57.28 -6.67
N ASN A 704 -26.57 -56.23 -6.15
CA ASN A 704 -27.28 -56.10 -4.89
C ASN A 704 -26.77 -56.77 -3.61
N THR A 705 -26.61 -55.99 -2.54
CA THR A 705 -27.64 -55.85 -1.48
C THR A 705 -27.07 -55.05 -0.30
N THR A 706 -27.80 -54.08 0.14
CA THR A 706 -27.88 -53.51 1.50
C THR A 706 -28.60 -54.52 2.41
N PRO A 707 -28.56 -54.47 3.77
CA PRO A 707 -29.11 -53.37 4.56
C PRO A 707 -28.49 -53.10 5.96
N ASP A 708 -28.74 -51.89 6.40
CA ASP A 708 -29.30 -51.43 7.71
C ASP A 708 -28.66 -51.75 9.05
N GLN A 709 -28.59 -50.69 9.78
CA GLN A 709 -29.08 -50.38 11.16
C GLN A 709 -28.05 -49.98 12.22
N GLN A 710 -28.22 -48.76 12.60
CA GLN A 710 -28.58 -48.20 13.92
C GLN A 710 -27.48 -47.91 14.96
N ASN A 711 -27.40 -46.61 15.23
CA ASN A 711 -27.64 -45.94 16.53
C ASN A 711 -26.57 -46.02 17.64
N GLN A 712 -26.02 -44.89 17.98
CA GLN A 712 -26.26 -44.17 19.25
C GLN A 712 -25.13 -43.17 19.57
N ASN A 713 -25.55 -41.96 19.68
CA ASN A 713 -24.90 -40.87 20.45
C ASN A 713 -24.98 -41.21 21.97
N PRO A 714 -24.11 -40.74 22.86
CA PRO A 714 -24.42 -39.48 23.52
C PRO A 714 -23.24 -38.55 23.84
N GLN A 715 -23.51 -37.27 23.80
CA GLN A 715 -22.94 -36.19 24.59
C GLN A 715 -23.38 -36.31 26.07
N PRO A 716 -22.96 -35.39 27.03
CA PRO A 716 -21.84 -34.46 27.15
C PRO A 716 -21.18 -34.43 28.54
N ALA A 717 -20.18 -33.58 28.77
CA ALA A 717 -20.06 -32.76 29.99
C ALA A 717 -18.85 -31.85 29.99
N GLN A 718 -19.15 -30.58 30.14
CA GLN A 718 -18.27 -29.52 30.65
C GLN A 718 -18.04 -29.69 32.16
N PRO A 719 -17.09 -28.98 32.83
CA PRO A 719 -17.17 -27.51 32.88
C PRO A 719 -16.01 -26.77 32.25
#